data_8bfc7cce4eef5c0c759faab808cf69b7
#
_entry.id   8bfc7cce4eef5c0c759faab808cf69b7
#
_cell.length_a   1.000
_cell.length_b   1.000
_cell.length_c   1.000
_cell.angle_alpha   90.00
_cell.angle_beta   90.00
_cell.angle_gamma   90.00
#
_symmetry.space_group_name_H-M   'P 1'
#
loop_
_entity.id
_entity.type
_entity.pdbx_description
1 polymer ?
#
loop_
_entity_poly.entity_id
_entity_poly.type
_entity_poly.pdbx_seq_one_letter_code
_entity_poly.pdbx_strand_id
1 'polypeptide(L)'
;MPGTLPDALRRSLRSLVDYDRHAATRHDGPAEAAAERTGRRVGISRPHESAHLHVAGEAAYVDDLPELAGTLHVALGLSPVARGRVTAFDRERILAMPGVVDVLTAGDIPGHNDWGSIVHDDPILAPLDQELHYLGQPVFAVVAQHRDAARRAAARARDALTVEPLPPILTPQAAHAAGAYVLPPMHLIRERAPGSTRAAIATAPHRLTGTLEVGGQEQFYLEGQISYAIPREDGGMLLHCSTQHPTEMQHLVAHALGRHAHHVQVECRRMGGGFGGKESQSALFACVAAVAARRLNRPVKLRVDRDDDFLITGRRHCFWYEYDVGFDDEGRILGAEVTMVSRAGHSADLSGPVMTRALCHFDNAYWLPEVVMHGYSGRTNTQSNTAFRGFGGPQGAIAIEYLLDTIARRLGRDPLDVRRRNFYGRDRDNVTPYEQTVTDNIIHELVAQLEDTSDYRRRRDAIADFNAGSPVLKRGLALTPVKFGISFNVKHFNQAGALVHIYSDGSILVNHGGTEMGQGLNTKVAQVVADELGVGFERVRVSATDTQKVANTSATAASTGADLNGKAAQDAARQLRERLAACAAARHGGSAGAVRFANDRVTLGDGRSIGFEELVAAAYVERVQLWSDGFYATPGLSWDKDTMKGRPFYYFAYGAAVSEVVVDTLTGEWKLLRADVLHDVGTSLNPAVDIGQVEGAFIQGMGWLTMEELVWHPKTGLLTTHAPSTYKIPTANDCPPHFDVRLWHGPNFEDSIHRSKAAGEPPLLLPFSVFFAIRDAISAVGGHKVDPPLMAPATGEAIMKAVTAVTTASQGG
;
A
#
# COMPACT_ATOMS: atom_id res chain seq x y z
N MET A 1 15.33 -41.65 -22.97
CA MET A 1 15.69 -41.69 -21.52
C MET A 1 15.29 -40.34 -20.91
N PRO A 2 14.36 -40.25 -19.96
CA PRO A 2 14.07 -38.99 -19.31
C PRO A 2 15.24 -38.66 -18.37
N GLY A 3 15.95 -37.60 -18.67
CA GLY A 3 17.05 -37.09 -17.85
C GLY A 3 16.61 -36.80 -16.44
N THR A 4 17.35 -37.36 -15.49
CA THR A 4 17.17 -37.09 -14.06
C THR A 4 17.47 -35.63 -13.75
N LEU A 5 16.47 -34.88 -13.30
CA LEU A 5 16.64 -33.50 -12.80
C LEU A 5 17.76 -33.44 -11.74
N PRO A 6 18.64 -32.42 -11.77
CA PRO A 6 19.68 -32.25 -10.76
C PRO A 6 19.09 -32.24 -9.34
N ASP A 7 19.81 -32.79 -8.37
CA ASP A 7 19.34 -32.93 -6.97
C ASP A 7 19.04 -31.62 -6.29
N ALA A 8 19.65 -30.51 -6.73
CA ALA A 8 19.30 -29.14 -6.26
C ALA A 8 17.91 -28.73 -6.71
N LEU A 9 17.52 -29.06 -7.96
CA LEU A 9 16.18 -28.74 -8.51
C LEU A 9 15.12 -29.63 -7.86
N ARG A 10 15.45 -30.91 -7.57
CA ARG A 10 14.54 -31.81 -6.83
C ARG A 10 14.31 -31.38 -5.40
N ARG A 11 15.33 -30.83 -4.73
CA ARG A 11 15.20 -30.26 -3.37
C ARG A 11 14.35 -29.01 -3.39
N SER A 12 14.52 -28.10 -4.39
CA SER A 12 13.72 -26.91 -4.57
C SER A 12 12.25 -27.23 -4.88
N LEU A 13 12.00 -28.20 -5.77
CA LEU A 13 10.65 -28.67 -6.07
C LEU A 13 9.99 -29.39 -4.87
N ARG A 14 10.74 -30.14 -4.06
CA ARG A 14 10.24 -30.74 -2.83
C ARG A 14 9.89 -29.68 -1.78
N SER A 15 10.70 -28.63 -1.64
CA SER A 15 10.39 -27.53 -0.74
C SER A 15 9.14 -26.75 -1.16
N LEU A 16 8.88 -26.58 -2.46
CA LEU A 16 7.64 -26.01 -2.97
C LEU A 16 6.43 -26.93 -2.72
N VAL A 17 6.59 -28.24 -2.92
CA VAL A 17 5.52 -29.22 -2.64
C VAL A 17 5.26 -29.37 -1.14
N ASP A 18 6.29 -29.28 -0.31
CA ASP A 18 6.15 -29.29 1.16
C ASP A 18 5.57 -27.95 1.67
N TYR A 19 5.86 -26.82 1.00
CA TYR A 19 5.21 -25.53 1.25
C TYR A 19 3.71 -25.59 0.94
N ASP A 20 3.31 -26.15 -0.21
CA ASP A 20 1.90 -26.35 -0.56
C ASP A 20 1.19 -27.29 0.42
N ARG A 21 1.83 -28.37 0.87
CA ARG A 21 1.27 -29.27 1.90
C ARG A 21 1.11 -28.59 3.25
N HIS A 22 2.07 -27.77 3.66
CA HIS A 22 1.97 -27.03 4.90
C HIS A 22 0.99 -25.84 4.80
N ALA A 23 0.90 -25.18 3.64
CA ALA A 23 -0.14 -24.19 3.37
C ALA A 23 -1.55 -24.82 3.41
N ALA A 24 -1.75 -25.95 2.74
CA ALA A 24 -3.04 -26.64 2.74
C ALA A 24 -3.47 -27.12 4.15
N THR A 25 -2.53 -27.59 4.97
CA THR A 25 -2.83 -28.03 6.35
C THR A 25 -3.03 -26.88 7.35
N ARG A 26 -2.61 -25.66 7.02
CA ARG A 26 -2.83 -24.45 7.84
C ARG A 26 -4.20 -23.82 7.66
N HIS A 27 -4.89 -24.11 6.54
CA HIS A 27 -6.14 -23.43 6.16
C HIS A 27 -7.41 -24.21 6.50
N ASP A 28 -7.31 -25.53 6.78
CA ASP A 28 -8.47 -26.37 7.14
C ASP A 28 -8.75 -26.33 8.65
N GLY A 29 -9.01 -25.13 9.18
CA GLY A 29 -9.35 -24.97 10.59
C GLY A 29 -10.80 -25.40 10.91
N PRO A 30 -11.09 -25.73 12.20
CA PRO A 30 -12.43 -26.10 12.65
C PRO A 30 -13.52 -25.07 12.27
N ALA A 31 -13.15 -23.80 12.16
CA ALA A 31 -14.05 -22.70 11.79
C ALA A 31 -14.46 -22.76 10.30
N GLU A 32 -13.54 -23.13 9.42
CA GLU A 32 -13.79 -23.26 7.97
C GLU A 32 -14.74 -24.44 7.69
N ALA A 33 -14.46 -25.60 8.27
CA ALA A 33 -15.33 -26.76 8.18
C ALA A 33 -16.72 -26.53 8.79
N ALA A 34 -16.84 -25.64 9.79
CA ALA A 34 -18.12 -25.24 10.35
C ALA A 34 -18.88 -24.30 9.40
N ALA A 35 -18.20 -23.35 8.76
CA ALA A 35 -18.79 -22.44 7.78
C ALA A 35 -19.34 -23.19 6.57
N GLU A 36 -18.58 -24.14 6.02
CA GLU A 36 -19.06 -24.99 4.91
C GLU A 36 -20.32 -25.80 5.26
N ARG A 37 -20.35 -26.39 6.46
CA ARG A 37 -21.53 -27.17 6.94
C ARG A 37 -22.77 -26.28 7.09
N THR A 38 -22.61 -25.01 7.42
CA THR A 38 -23.74 -24.05 7.58
C THR A 38 -24.16 -23.39 6.27
N GLY A 39 -23.50 -23.70 5.15
CA GLY A 39 -23.78 -23.11 3.84
C GLY A 39 -23.27 -21.65 3.70
N ARG A 40 -22.44 -21.17 4.62
CA ARG A 40 -21.77 -19.85 4.51
C ARG A 40 -20.77 -19.87 3.37
N ARG A 41 -20.58 -18.70 2.73
CA ARG A 41 -19.62 -18.50 1.62
C ARG A 41 -18.44 -17.63 2.02
N VAL A 42 -18.56 -16.88 3.10
CA VAL A 42 -17.48 -16.10 3.72
C VAL A 42 -16.80 -16.89 4.83
N GLY A 43 -15.52 -16.63 5.07
CA GLY A 43 -14.71 -17.36 6.06
C GLY A 43 -14.16 -18.68 5.54
N ILE A 44 -14.25 -18.94 4.25
CA ILE A 44 -13.76 -20.12 3.54
C ILE A 44 -12.65 -19.72 2.60
N SER A 45 -11.54 -20.48 2.63
CA SER A 45 -10.43 -20.30 1.70
C SER A 45 -10.84 -20.67 0.28
N ARG A 46 -10.81 -19.69 -0.60
CA ARG A 46 -11.07 -19.88 -2.02
C ARG A 46 -9.92 -19.30 -2.84
N PRO A 47 -9.52 -19.96 -3.93
CA PRO A 47 -8.59 -19.39 -4.87
C PRO A 47 -9.08 -18.03 -5.38
N HIS A 48 -8.14 -17.15 -5.72
CA HIS A 48 -8.45 -15.90 -6.42
C HIS A 48 -9.31 -16.16 -7.66
N GLU A 49 -10.32 -15.33 -7.92
CA GLU A 49 -11.35 -15.57 -8.97
C GLU A 49 -10.78 -15.77 -10.37
N SER A 50 -9.60 -15.21 -10.64
CA SER A 50 -8.90 -15.36 -11.92
C SER A 50 -7.60 -16.19 -11.81
N ALA A 51 -7.39 -16.94 -10.73
CA ALA A 51 -6.17 -17.75 -10.53
C ALA A 51 -5.92 -18.70 -11.70
N HIS A 52 -6.96 -19.36 -12.21
CA HIS A 52 -6.88 -20.27 -13.36
C HIS A 52 -6.41 -19.56 -14.65
N LEU A 53 -6.78 -18.28 -14.85
CA LEU A 53 -6.32 -17.47 -15.99
C LEU A 53 -4.86 -17.09 -15.84
N HIS A 54 -4.41 -16.76 -14.60
CA HIS A 54 -3.00 -16.40 -14.34
C HIS A 54 -2.07 -17.58 -14.63
N VAL A 55 -2.38 -18.77 -14.12
CA VAL A 55 -1.52 -19.95 -14.33
C VAL A 55 -1.56 -20.48 -15.77
N ALA A 56 -2.63 -20.20 -16.51
CA ALA A 56 -2.76 -20.53 -17.94
C ALA A 56 -2.13 -19.47 -18.86
N GLY A 57 -1.74 -18.29 -18.33
CA GLY A 57 -1.28 -17.16 -19.15
C GLY A 57 -2.39 -16.46 -19.94
N GLU A 58 -3.65 -16.63 -19.52
CA GLU A 58 -4.84 -16.07 -20.18
C GLU A 58 -5.39 -14.83 -19.49
N ALA A 59 -4.83 -14.44 -18.34
CA ALA A 59 -5.25 -13.24 -17.61
C ALA A 59 -4.77 -11.99 -18.34
N ALA A 60 -5.65 -11.35 -19.10
CA ALA A 60 -5.31 -10.14 -19.86
C ALA A 60 -5.17 -8.91 -18.94
N TYR A 61 -4.08 -8.17 -19.10
CA TYR A 61 -3.81 -6.86 -18.57
C TYR A 61 -4.04 -5.77 -19.62
N VAL A 62 -3.84 -4.49 -19.29
CA VAL A 62 -4.07 -3.40 -20.25
C VAL A 62 -3.14 -3.51 -21.46
N ASP A 63 -1.90 -3.98 -21.28
CA ASP A 63 -0.97 -4.16 -22.39
C ASP A 63 -1.37 -5.30 -23.34
N ASP A 64 -2.09 -6.29 -22.85
CA ASP A 64 -2.53 -7.46 -23.62
C ASP A 64 -3.81 -7.20 -24.43
N LEU A 65 -4.47 -6.05 -24.22
CA LEU A 65 -5.66 -5.70 -24.99
C LEU A 65 -5.32 -5.55 -26.46
N PRO A 66 -6.07 -6.21 -27.37
CA PRO A 66 -5.85 -6.10 -28.81
C PRO A 66 -5.91 -4.65 -29.29
N GLU A 67 -4.88 -4.22 -30.00
CA GLU A 67 -4.81 -2.87 -30.54
C GLU A 67 -5.73 -2.72 -31.75
N LEU A 68 -6.53 -1.66 -31.76
CA LEU A 68 -7.36 -1.29 -32.89
C LEU A 68 -6.47 -0.89 -34.08
N ALA A 69 -6.96 -1.12 -35.29
CA ALA A 69 -6.24 -0.71 -36.49
C ALA A 69 -5.93 0.79 -36.47
N GLY A 70 -4.68 1.12 -36.75
CA GLY A 70 -4.23 2.50 -36.74
C GLY A 70 -3.87 3.05 -35.33
N THR A 71 -3.78 2.23 -34.31
CA THR A 71 -3.27 2.64 -32.99
C THR A 71 -1.89 3.29 -33.13
N LEU A 72 -1.70 4.42 -32.44
CA LEU A 72 -0.43 5.12 -32.30
C LEU A 72 0.16 4.86 -30.91
N HIS A 73 1.46 5.08 -30.81
CA HIS A 73 2.21 4.87 -29.56
C HIS A 73 2.85 6.17 -29.11
N VAL A 74 2.91 6.36 -27.80
CA VAL A 74 3.52 7.55 -27.18
C VAL A 74 4.70 7.17 -26.32
N ALA A 75 5.75 8.00 -26.35
CA ALA A 75 6.84 8.02 -25.40
C ALA A 75 7.15 9.48 -25.00
N LEU A 76 7.67 9.65 -23.76
CA LEU A 76 7.91 10.97 -23.18
C LEU A 76 9.36 11.41 -23.37
N GLY A 77 9.54 12.64 -23.83
CA GLY A 77 10.83 13.31 -23.83
C GLY A 77 11.10 13.96 -22.47
N LEU A 78 12.16 13.49 -21.79
CA LEU A 78 12.42 13.76 -20.39
C LEU A 78 13.48 14.85 -20.19
N SER A 79 13.36 15.61 -19.11
CA SER A 79 14.36 16.57 -18.66
C SER A 79 15.71 15.90 -18.44
N PRO A 80 16.81 16.45 -19.03
CA PRO A 80 18.15 15.91 -18.84
C PRO A 80 18.83 16.39 -17.55
N VAL A 81 18.19 17.29 -16.78
CA VAL A 81 18.77 17.92 -15.58
C VAL A 81 17.79 17.83 -14.40
N ALA A 82 18.32 17.85 -13.18
CA ALA A 82 17.50 17.84 -11.97
C ALA A 82 16.84 19.21 -11.70
N ARG A 83 17.46 20.29 -12.12
CA ARG A 83 16.91 21.65 -12.08
C ARG A 83 17.52 22.47 -13.20
N GLY A 84 16.72 23.27 -13.89
CA GLY A 84 17.24 24.12 -14.96
C GLY A 84 16.17 24.89 -15.70
N ARG A 85 16.59 25.72 -16.65
CA ARG A 85 15.72 26.47 -17.54
C ARG A 85 15.91 26.02 -18.97
N VAL A 86 14.82 25.72 -19.68
CA VAL A 86 14.89 25.45 -21.11
C VAL A 86 15.16 26.77 -21.85
N THR A 87 16.22 26.81 -22.64
CA THR A 87 16.58 27.99 -23.45
C THR A 87 16.25 27.78 -24.94
N ALA A 88 16.15 26.52 -25.38
CA ALA A 88 15.71 26.18 -26.75
C ALA A 88 15.13 24.75 -26.79
N PHE A 89 14.18 24.54 -27.68
CA PHE A 89 13.63 23.22 -28.03
C PHE A 89 13.52 23.06 -29.56
N ASP A 90 14.29 22.13 -30.10
CA ASP A 90 14.28 21.79 -31.52
C ASP A 90 13.22 20.71 -31.80
N ARG A 91 11.93 21.12 -31.84
CA ARG A 91 10.79 20.27 -32.11
C ARG A 91 10.85 19.61 -33.50
N GLU A 92 11.33 20.37 -34.51
CA GLU A 92 11.38 19.90 -35.91
C GLU A 92 12.37 18.74 -36.06
N ARG A 93 13.46 18.75 -35.34
CA ARG A 93 14.41 17.63 -35.30
C ARG A 93 13.75 16.32 -34.85
N ILE A 94 12.85 16.37 -33.88
CA ILE A 94 12.12 15.19 -33.41
C ILE A 94 11.06 14.78 -34.44
N LEU A 95 10.30 15.73 -34.98
CA LEU A 95 9.26 15.47 -36.00
C LEU A 95 9.83 14.82 -37.25
N ALA A 96 11.06 15.17 -37.64
CA ALA A 96 11.71 14.62 -38.84
C ALA A 96 12.18 13.16 -38.65
N MET A 97 12.05 12.57 -37.46
CA MET A 97 12.49 11.20 -37.22
C MET A 97 11.52 10.18 -37.86
N PRO A 98 12.03 9.05 -38.39
CA PRO A 98 11.20 8.06 -39.07
C PRO A 98 10.11 7.47 -38.16
N GLY A 99 8.87 7.49 -38.64
CA GLY A 99 7.70 6.95 -37.95
C GLY A 99 7.08 7.89 -36.92
N VAL A 100 7.64 9.07 -36.68
CA VAL A 100 7.01 10.11 -35.81
C VAL A 100 5.84 10.74 -36.57
N VAL A 101 4.73 10.93 -35.88
CA VAL A 101 3.47 11.50 -36.38
C VAL A 101 3.24 12.90 -35.82
N ASP A 102 3.53 13.09 -34.54
CA ASP A 102 3.36 14.39 -33.87
C ASP A 102 4.27 14.49 -32.63
N VAL A 103 4.48 15.71 -32.14
CA VAL A 103 5.18 16.02 -30.90
C VAL A 103 4.34 17.00 -30.11
N LEU A 104 3.88 16.59 -28.93
CA LEU A 104 3.05 17.42 -28.06
C LEU A 104 3.91 18.13 -27.01
N THR A 105 3.56 19.36 -26.71
CA THR A 105 4.11 20.18 -25.63
C THR A 105 3.01 20.64 -24.69
N ALA A 106 3.33 21.32 -23.61
CA ALA A 106 2.37 21.90 -22.69
C ALA A 106 1.30 22.78 -23.39
N GLY A 107 1.70 23.50 -24.45
CA GLY A 107 0.77 24.33 -25.24
C GLY A 107 -0.23 23.56 -26.11
N ASP A 108 -0.07 22.26 -26.28
CA ASP A 108 -0.97 21.42 -27.08
C ASP A 108 -2.08 20.78 -26.22
N ILE A 109 -2.08 20.99 -24.89
CA ILE A 109 -3.09 20.48 -23.97
C ILE A 109 -4.30 21.41 -24.02
N PRO A 110 -5.49 20.91 -24.44
CA PRO A 110 -6.63 21.79 -24.73
C PRO A 110 -7.35 22.33 -23.49
N GLY A 111 -7.19 21.68 -22.33
CA GLY A 111 -7.75 22.08 -21.05
C GLY A 111 -6.66 22.53 -20.08
N HIS A 112 -6.61 21.90 -18.91
CA HIS A 112 -5.62 22.23 -17.87
C HIS A 112 -4.38 21.32 -18.02
N ASN A 113 -3.21 21.92 -18.10
CA ASN A 113 -1.92 21.22 -18.08
C ASN A 113 -1.51 20.85 -16.65
N ASP A 114 -2.35 20.03 -15.99
CA ASP A 114 -2.18 19.65 -14.61
C ASP A 114 -2.82 18.28 -14.35
N TRP A 115 -2.12 17.41 -13.62
CA TRP A 115 -2.62 16.10 -13.19
C TRP A 115 -2.62 15.93 -11.67
N GLY A 116 -2.31 16.98 -10.91
CA GLY A 116 -2.34 16.96 -9.44
C GLY A 116 -3.74 16.71 -8.91
N SER A 117 -3.88 15.71 -8.06
CA SER A 117 -5.18 15.25 -7.57
C SER A 117 -5.72 16.02 -6.36
N ILE A 118 -4.83 16.59 -5.54
CA ILE A 118 -5.17 17.33 -4.33
C ILE A 118 -4.75 18.80 -4.46
N VAL A 119 -3.51 19.02 -4.86
CA VAL A 119 -2.97 20.33 -5.19
C VAL A 119 -2.65 20.34 -6.67
N HIS A 120 -3.16 21.34 -7.37
CA HIS A 120 -2.98 21.45 -8.82
C HIS A 120 -1.65 22.15 -9.15
N ASP A 121 -0.52 21.46 -8.88
CA ASP A 121 0.83 21.94 -9.09
C ASP A 121 1.74 20.93 -9.84
N ASP A 122 1.12 19.92 -10.47
CA ASP A 122 1.78 18.86 -11.24
C ASP A 122 1.50 19.01 -12.75
N PRO A 123 2.38 19.64 -13.55
CA PRO A 123 2.15 19.77 -14.98
C PRO A 123 2.23 18.42 -15.70
N ILE A 124 1.28 18.18 -16.62
CA ILE A 124 1.28 16.99 -17.51
C ILE A 124 2.54 17.01 -18.38
N LEU A 125 2.86 18.15 -18.98
CA LEU A 125 4.12 18.41 -19.67
C LEU A 125 4.70 19.72 -19.14
N ALA A 126 5.97 19.74 -18.80
CA ALA A 126 6.62 20.92 -18.28
C ALA A 126 6.56 22.07 -19.30
N PRO A 127 6.05 23.27 -18.93
CA PRO A 127 6.09 24.44 -19.79
C PRO A 127 7.54 24.84 -20.11
N LEU A 128 7.79 25.18 -21.37
CA LEU A 128 9.14 25.50 -21.84
C LEU A 128 9.68 26.83 -21.29
N ASP A 129 8.83 27.70 -20.81
CA ASP A 129 9.14 29.01 -20.21
C ASP A 129 9.29 28.97 -18.69
N GLN A 130 9.17 27.80 -18.08
CA GLN A 130 9.30 27.58 -16.64
C GLN A 130 10.56 26.77 -16.28
N GLU A 131 10.91 26.72 -15.00
CA GLU A 131 12.00 25.88 -14.54
C GLU A 131 11.62 24.39 -14.62
N LEU A 132 12.55 23.55 -15.05
CA LEU A 132 12.49 22.11 -14.87
C LEU A 132 12.86 21.79 -13.42
N HIS A 133 12.11 20.85 -12.84
CA HIS A 133 12.16 20.59 -11.39
C HIS A 133 12.82 19.29 -11.00
N TYR A 134 12.93 18.30 -11.92
CA TYR A 134 13.64 17.05 -11.65
C TYR A 134 14.16 16.40 -12.92
N LEU A 135 15.22 15.61 -12.79
CA LEU A 135 15.74 14.78 -13.88
C LEU A 135 14.73 13.67 -14.18
N GLY A 136 14.23 13.64 -15.41
CA GLY A 136 13.13 12.73 -15.80
C GLY A 136 11.75 13.40 -15.88
N GLN A 137 11.62 14.70 -15.61
CA GLN A 137 10.37 15.43 -15.78
C GLN A 137 9.95 15.42 -17.26
N PRO A 138 8.70 15.00 -17.59
CA PRO A 138 8.19 15.05 -18.97
C PRO A 138 8.11 16.50 -19.50
N VAL A 139 8.74 16.75 -20.63
CA VAL A 139 8.78 18.07 -21.30
C VAL A 139 7.94 18.06 -22.57
N PHE A 140 8.01 16.98 -23.32
CA PHE A 140 7.21 16.78 -24.54
C PHE A 140 6.84 15.30 -24.68
N ALA A 141 5.81 15.02 -25.50
CA ALA A 141 5.41 13.66 -25.82
C ALA A 141 5.52 13.40 -27.31
N VAL A 142 6.18 12.32 -27.69
CA VAL A 142 6.34 11.89 -29.09
C VAL A 142 5.26 10.87 -29.42
N VAL A 143 4.46 11.16 -30.42
CA VAL A 143 3.46 10.23 -30.98
C VAL A 143 4.01 9.63 -32.26
N ALA A 144 4.02 8.29 -32.36
CA ALA A 144 4.59 7.59 -33.51
C ALA A 144 3.75 6.39 -33.93
N GLN A 145 4.02 5.88 -35.11
CA GLN A 145 3.33 4.71 -35.69
C GLN A 145 3.62 3.41 -34.93
N HIS A 146 4.78 3.33 -34.29
CA HIS A 146 5.24 2.17 -33.55
C HIS A 146 5.91 2.59 -32.25
N ARG A 147 5.80 1.76 -31.22
CA ARG A 147 6.38 1.98 -29.89
C ARG A 147 7.88 2.32 -29.95
N ASP A 148 8.64 1.54 -30.72
CA ASP A 148 10.10 1.75 -30.82
C ASP A 148 10.48 3.05 -31.53
N ALA A 149 9.65 3.52 -32.47
CA ALA A 149 9.86 4.82 -33.11
C ALA A 149 9.62 5.96 -32.10
N ALA A 150 8.55 5.88 -31.31
CA ALA A 150 8.26 6.85 -30.24
C ALA A 150 9.41 6.91 -29.24
N ARG A 151 9.88 5.77 -28.74
CA ARG A 151 10.96 5.67 -27.77
C ARG A 151 12.29 6.21 -28.30
N ARG A 152 12.69 5.82 -29.52
CA ARG A 152 13.93 6.32 -30.16
C ARG A 152 13.90 7.84 -30.33
N ALA A 153 12.74 8.39 -30.67
CA ALA A 153 12.60 9.82 -30.85
C ALA A 153 12.59 10.56 -29.49
N ALA A 154 11.85 10.06 -28.48
CA ALA A 154 11.82 10.60 -27.14
C ALA A 154 13.22 10.59 -26.46
N ALA A 155 14.02 9.55 -26.67
CA ALA A 155 15.40 9.46 -26.18
C ALA A 155 16.33 10.55 -26.72
N ARG A 156 15.93 11.25 -27.81
CA ARG A 156 16.66 12.42 -28.33
C ARG A 156 16.37 13.70 -27.57
N ALA A 157 15.64 13.66 -26.47
CA ALA A 157 15.38 14.85 -25.64
C ALA A 157 16.64 15.60 -25.26
N ARG A 158 17.74 14.90 -24.92
CA ARG A 158 19.05 15.50 -24.60
C ARG A 158 19.67 16.25 -25.76
N ASP A 159 19.36 15.88 -27.01
CA ASP A 159 19.90 16.51 -28.22
C ASP A 159 18.98 17.65 -28.71
N ALA A 160 17.70 17.62 -28.35
CA ALA A 160 16.69 18.59 -28.80
C ALA A 160 16.42 19.70 -27.78
N LEU A 161 16.68 19.46 -26.50
CA LEU A 161 16.53 20.46 -25.44
C LEU A 161 17.88 21.09 -25.11
N THR A 162 17.97 22.42 -25.19
CA THR A 162 19.09 23.19 -24.61
C THR A 162 18.64 23.70 -23.25
N VAL A 163 19.35 23.32 -22.18
CA VAL A 163 18.97 23.63 -20.79
C VAL A 163 20.13 24.26 -20.08
N GLU A 164 19.88 25.38 -19.41
CA GLU A 164 20.79 26.00 -18.44
C GLU A 164 20.58 25.31 -17.07
N PRO A 165 21.55 24.54 -16.55
CA PRO A 165 21.38 23.84 -15.30
C PRO A 165 21.47 24.77 -14.10
N LEU A 166 20.68 24.49 -13.06
CA LEU A 166 20.67 25.18 -11.76
C LEU A 166 20.99 24.19 -10.62
N PRO A 167 21.52 24.69 -9.48
CA PRO A 167 21.82 23.84 -8.33
C PRO A 167 20.56 23.18 -7.76
N PRO A 168 20.50 21.84 -7.64
CA PRO A 168 19.33 21.16 -7.10
C PRO A 168 19.38 20.98 -5.58
N ILE A 169 18.21 20.92 -4.94
CA ILE A 169 18.01 20.43 -3.57
C ILE A 169 17.55 18.98 -3.66
N LEU A 170 18.28 18.03 -3.05
CA LEU A 170 18.02 16.59 -3.24
C LEU A 170 17.66 15.83 -1.96
N THR A 171 17.90 16.41 -0.77
CA THR A 171 17.67 15.72 0.51
C THR A 171 16.63 16.44 1.37
N PRO A 172 15.90 15.72 2.24
CA PRO A 172 14.95 16.35 3.17
C PRO A 172 15.65 17.33 4.13
N GLN A 173 16.89 17.03 4.58
CA GLN A 173 17.66 17.94 5.43
C GLN A 173 17.99 19.25 4.73
N ALA A 174 18.44 19.19 3.47
CA ALA A 174 18.73 20.39 2.69
C ALA A 174 17.46 21.23 2.41
N ALA A 175 16.34 20.57 2.15
CA ALA A 175 15.04 21.24 1.98
C ALA A 175 14.60 21.93 3.28
N HIS A 176 14.76 21.26 4.42
CA HIS A 176 14.42 21.81 5.73
C HIS A 176 15.30 23.01 6.09
N ALA A 177 16.62 22.89 5.91
CA ALA A 177 17.56 23.97 6.14
C ALA A 177 17.31 25.19 5.25
N ALA A 178 16.80 24.99 4.04
CA ALA A 178 16.41 26.06 3.11
C ALA A 178 15.00 26.61 3.34
N GLY A 179 14.20 26.05 4.28
CA GLY A 179 12.80 26.39 4.46
C GLY A 179 11.93 26.07 3.23
N ALA A 180 12.36 25.14 2.37
CA ALA A 180 11.71 24.79 1.12
C ALA A 180 10.70 23.65 1.35
N TYR A 181 9.40 23.95 1.27
CA TYR A 181 8.32 22.98 1.48
C TYR A 181 7.31 23.05 0.34
N VAL A 182 6.64 21.93 0.05
CA VAL A 182 5.54 21.85 -0.93
C VAL A 182 4.18 22.18 -0.31
N LEU A 183 4.08 22.04 1.01
CA LEU A 183 2.87 22.31 1.81
C LEU A 183 3.24 23.02 3.11
N PRO A 184 2.29 23.74 3.74
CA PRO A 184 2.48 24.27 5.09
C PRO A 184 2.86 23.16 6.09
N PRO A 185 3.66 23.48 7.11
CA PRO A 185 3.98 22.53 8.19
C PRO A 185 2.72 22.03 8.91
N MET A 186 2.76 20.79 9.38
CA MET A 186 1.70 20.18 10.18
C MET A 186 2.20 19.94 11.60
N HIS A 187 1.30 20.10 12.58
CA HIS A 187 1.65 19.92 13.98
C HIS A 187 0.59 19.05 14.66
N LEU A 188 1.02 17.95 15.29
CA LEU A 188 0.19 17.15 16.14
C LEU A 188 0.69 17.27 17.58
N ILE A 189 -0.12 17.84 18.46
CA ILE A 189 0.26 18.22 19.81
C ILE A 189 -0.70 17.60 20.80
N ARG A 190 -0.13 16.87 21.77
CA ARG A 190 -0.80 16.43 22.98
C ARG A 190 -0.02 16.92 24.19
N GLU A 191 -0.51 17.97 24.82
CA GLU A 191 0.05 18.58 26.01
C GLU A 191 -1.05 18.84 27.03
N ARG A 192 -0.74 18.66 28.33
CA ARG A 192 -1.66 19.06 29.42
C ARG A 192 -1.76 20.59 29.55
N ALA A 193 -0.66 21.27 29.25
CA ALA A 193 -0.57 22.74 29.19
C ALA A 193 0.54 23.11 28.18
N PRO A 194 0.48 24.28 27.55
CA PRO A 194 1.52 24.72 26.62
C PRO A 194 2.93 24.62 27.23
N GLY A 195 3.83 23.86 26.58
CA GLY A 195 5.20 23.64 27.03
C GLY A 195 5.38 22.52 28.07
N SER A 196 4.30 21.80 28.43
CA SER A 196 4.39 20.70 29.41
C SER A 196 5.23 19.53 28.89
N THR A 197 5.28 19.30 27.57
CA THR A 197 6.16 18.29 26.96
C THR A 197 7.64 18.60 27.22
N ARG A 198 8.08 19.84 26.98
CA ARG A 198 9.47 20.26 27.25
C ARG A 198 9.82 20.19 28.73
N ALA A 199 8.88 20.55 29.60
CA ALA A 199 9.05 20.41 31.05
C ALA A 199 9.20 18.94 31.46
N ALA A 200 8.37 18.03 30.91
CA ALA A 200 8.47 16.60 31.16
C ALA A 200 9.80 16.01 30.70
N ILE A 201 10.31 16.43 29.52
CA ILE A 201 11.63 16.03 29.02
C ILE A 201 12.74 16.54 29.93
N ALA A 202 12.70 17.81 30.33
CA ALA A 202 13.75 18.45 31.13
C ALA A 202 13.84 17.87 32.56
N THR A 203 12.73 17.38 33.10
CA THR A 203 12.66 16.81 34.48
C THR A 203 12.75 15.29 34.51
N ALA A 204 12.81 14.64 33.33
CA ALA A 204 12.90 13.19 33.25
C ALA A 204 14.22 12.66 33.84
N PRO A 205 14.23 11.48 34.51
CA PRO A 205 15.47 10.84 34.94
C PRO A 205 16.49 10.62 33.82
N HIS A 206 16.01 10.33 32.64
CA HIS A 206 16.84 10.11 31.47
C HIS A 206 16.35 10.90 30.25
N ARG A 207 17.29 11.31 29.39
CA ARG A 207 16.99 12.04 28.15
C ARG A 207 17.74 11.41 26.97
N LEU A 208 17.07 11.32 25.83
CA LEU A 208 17.59 10.83 24.57
C LEU A 208 17.35 11.86 23.47
N THR A 209 18.43 12.33 22.85
CA THR A 209 18.39 13.24 21.68
C THR A 209 19.13 12.61 20.51
N GLY A 210 18.74 12.92 19.29
CA GLY A 210 19.43 12.44 18.10
C GLY A 210 18.64 12.63 16.83
N THR A 211 19.13 11.97 15.79
CA THR A 211 18.50 11.93 14.46
C THR A 211 18.29 10.50 14.01
N LEU A 212 17.34 10.31 13.09
CA LEU A 212 17.09 9.03 12.43
C LEU A 212 16.85 9.31 10.95
N GLU A 213 17.29 8.40 10.09
CA GLU A 213 16.94 8.40 8.67
C GLU A 213 16.31 7.07 8.27
N VAL A 214 15.27 7.15 7.43
CA VAL A 214 14.60 5.98 6.88
C VAL A 214 14.45 6.20 5.38
N GLY A 215 15.00 5.29 4.58
CA GLY A 215 14.98 5.35 3.12
C GLY A 215 13.59 5.28 2.52
N GLY A 216 13.47 5.73 1.28
CA GLY A 216 12.30 5.49 0.45
C GLY A 216 12.23 4.04 -0.04
N GLN A 217 11.22 3.73 -0.86
CA GLN A 217 11.01 2.42 -1.44
C GLN A 217 10.29 2.55 -2.78
N GLU A 218 10.71 1.79 -3.79
CA GLU A 218 10.03 1.67 -5.08
C GLU A 218 8.90 0.65 -4.98
N GLN A 219 7.72 0.94 -5.56
CA GLN A 219 6.58 0.02 -5.56
C GLN A 219 6.88 -1.28 -6.32
N PHE A 220 7.67 -1.17 -7.37
CA PHE A 220 8.13 -2.28 -8.19
C PHE A 220 7.00 -3.21 -8.66
N TYR A 221 5.84 -2.62 -9.00
CA TYR A 221 4.75 -3.37 -9.63
C TYR A 221 5.23 -4.00 -10.95
N LEU A 222 4.81 -5.24 -11.24
CA LEU A 222 5.31 -5.96 -12.44
C LEU A 222 4.75 -5.38 -13.73
N GLU A 223 3.44 -5.07 -13.77
CA GLU A 223 2.84 -4.28 -14.85
C GLU A 223 3.22 -2.81 -14.64
N GLY A 224 3.98 -2.21 -15.56
CA GLY A 224 4.33 -0.78 -15.55
C GLY A 224 3.11 0.13 -15.73
N GLN A 225 3.34 1.45 -15.72
CA GLN A 225 2.30 2.44 -16.04
C GLN A 225 1.87 2.28 -17.51
N ILE A 226 0.56 2.17 -17.71
CA ILE A 226 0.00 1.98 -19.06
C ILE A 226 -1.39 2.57 -19.19
N SER A 227 -1.64 3.24 -20.31
CA SER A 227 -2.94 3.80 -20.68
C SER A 227 -3.19 3.60 -22.16
N TYR A 228 -4.39 3.15 -22.51
CA TYR A 228 -4.84 2.98 -23.89
C TYR A 228 -6.11 3.81 -24.10
N ALA A 229 -6.00 4.93 -24.80
CA ALA A 229 -7.05 5.91 -25.05
C ALA A 229 -7.66 5.70 -26.44
N ILE A 230 -8.99 5.58 -26.50
CA ILE A 230 -9.77 5.33 -27.73
C ILE A 230 -10.83 6.43 -27.86
N PRO A 231 -10.75 7.29 -28.88
CA PRO A 231 -11.79 8.27 -29.16
C PRO A 231 -13.15 7.59 -29.42
N ARG A 232 -14.21 8.19 -28.90
CA ARG A 232 -15.59 7.77 -29.10
C ARG A 232 -16.36 8.87 -29.83
N GLU A 233 -17.58 8.53 -30.27
CA GLU A 233 -18.51 9.52 -30.83
C GLU A 233 -18.82 10.66 -29.86
N ASP A 234 -19.31 11.77 -30.31
CA ASP A 234 -19.61 13.00 -29.56
C ASP A 234 -18.44 13.59 -28.77
N GLY A 235 -17.21 13.26 -29.21
CA GLY A 235 -15.98 13.68 -28.53
C GLY A 235 -15.73 12.97 -27.21
N GLY A 236 -16.39 11.83 -26.98
CA GLY A 236 -16.14 10.94 -25.86
C GLY A 236 -14.77 10.26 -25.94
N MET A 237 -14.30 9.75 -24.81
CA MET A 237 -13.04 9.02 -24.65
C MET A 237 -13.23 7.76 -23.83
N LEU A 238 -12.86 6.60 -24.36
CA LEU A 238 -12.67 5.38 -23.57
C LEU A 238 -11.19 5.26 -23.24
N LEU A 239 -10.90 5.06 -21.95
CA LEU A 239 -9.56 4.86 -21.45
C LEU A 239 -9.48 3.51 -20.72
N HIS A 240 -8.68 2.58 -21.23
CA HIS A 240 -8.21 1.43 -20.45
C HIS A 240 -6.94 1.85 -19.74
N CYS A 241 -6.96 1.84 -18.42
CA CYS A 241 -5.86 2.34 -17.59
C CYS A 241 -5.56 1.39 -16.43
N SER A 242 -4.28 1.10 -16.23
CA SER A 242 -3.82 0.40 -15.03
C SER A 242 -3.76 1.40 -13.87
N THR A 243 -4.84 1.48 -13.09
CA THR A 243 -5.00 2.48 -12.02
C THR A 243 -5.78 1.95 -10.83
N GLN A 244 -5.41 2.40 -9.62
CA GLN A 244 -6.16 2.17 -8.37
C GLN A 244 -7.38 3.10 -8.24
N HIS A 245 -7.47 4.15 -9.07
CA HIS A 245 -8.50 5.18 -8.95
C HIS A 245 -9.11 5.59 -10.29
N PRO A 246 -9.94 4.72 -10.92
CA PRO A 246 -10.56 5.03 -12.21
C PRO A 246 -11.34 6.35 -12.24
N THR A 247 -12.06 6.70 -11.17
CA THR A 247 -12.81 7.97 -11.08
C THR A 247 -11.89 9.19 -11.13
N GLU A 248 -10.74 9.17 -10.47
CA GLU A 248 -9.79 10.28 -10.52
C GLU A 248 -9.18 10.42 -11.92
N MET A 249 -8.84 9.30 -12.57
CA MET A 249 -8.39 9.30 -13.97
C MET A 249 -9.47 9.92 -14.88
N GLN A 250 -10.74 9.60 -14.64
CA GLN A 250 -11.87 10.20 -15.37
C GLN A 250 -11.89 11.72 -15.23
N HIS A 251 -11.76 12.23 -14.01
CA HIS A 251 -11.80 13.67 -13.74
C HIS A 251 -10.59 14.41 -14.32
N LEU A 252 -9.37 13.90 -14.09
CA LEU A 252 -8.14 14.53 -14.53
C LEU A 252 -8.00 14.51 -16.07
N VAL A 253 -8.37 13.41 -16.72
CA VAL A 253 -8.43 13.34 -18.18
C VAL A 253 -9.49 14.31 -18.73
N ALA A 254 -10.65 14.41 -18.12
CA ALA A 254 -11.67 15.38 -18.51
C ALA A 254 -11.17 16.83 -18.40
N HIS A 255 -10.44 17.17 -17.32
CA HIS A 255 -9.81 18.49 -17.14
C HIS A 255 -8.74 18.74 -18.22
N ALA A 256 -7.86 17.78 -18.49
CA ALA A 256 -6.85 17.90 -19.53
C ALA A 256 -7.45 18.09 -20.94
N LEU A 257 -8.62 17.47 -21.20
CA LEU A 257 -9.35 17.61 -22.45
C LEU A 257 -10.28 18.83 -22.53
N GLY A 258 -10.46 19.59 -21.45
CA GLY A 258 -11.44 20.68 -21.34
C GLY A 258 -12.87 20.17 -21.53
N ARG A 259 -13.22 19.04 -20.95
CA ARG A 259 -14.52 18.35 -21.05
C ARG A 259 -15.13 18.06 -19.68
N HIS A 260 -16.41 17.68 -19.67
CA HIS A 260 -17.07 17.18 -18.47
C HIS A 260 -16.75 15.69 -18.24
N ALA A 261 -16.76 15.26 -16.98
CA ALA A 261 -16.40 13.90 -16.58
C ALA A 261 -17.19 12.79 -17.33
N HIS A 262 -18.46 13.01 -17.64
CA HIS A 262 -19.30 12.01 -18.35
C HIS A 262 -18.88 11.75 -19.81
N HIS A 263 -18.00 12.57 -20.40
CA HIS A 263 -17.40 12.28 -21.72
C HIS A 263 -16.23 11.29 -21.64
N VAL A 264 -15.73 11.00 -20.44
CA VAL A 264 -14.61 10.10 -20.25
C VAL A 264 -15.08 8.85 -19.50
N GLN A 265 -14.87 7.70 -20.13
CA GLN A 265 -15.07 6.38 -19.51
C GLN A 265 -13.71 5.79 -19.18
N VAL A 266 -13.51 5.33 -17.96
CA VAL A 266 -12.29 4.64 -17.54
C VAL A 266 -12.62 3.21 -17.12
N GLU A 267 -11.91 2.25 -17.70
CA GLU A 267 -12.06 0.83 -17.40
C GLU A 267 -10.74 0.23 -16.91
N CYS A 268 -10.81 -0.55 -15.83
CA CYS A 268 -9.71 -1.33 -15.28
C CYS A 268 -10.20 -2.72 -14.88
N ARG A 269 -9.78 -3.78 -15.59
CA ARG A 269 -10.17 -5.15 -15.25
C ARG A 269 -9.34 -5.69 -14.08
N ARG A 270 -8.04 -5.47 -14.15
CA ARG A 270 -7.04 -5.82 -13.14
C ARG A 270 -5.75 -5.07 -13.35
N MET A 271 -4.92 -5.02 -12.31
CA MET A 271 -3.56 -4.49 -12.38
C MET A 271 -2.54 -5.56 -11.98
N GLY A 272 -1.37 -5.51 -12.59
CA GLY A 272 -0.20 -6.32 -12.22
C GLY A 272 0.57 -5.70 -11.06
N GLY A 273 -0.14 -5.40 -9.95
CA GLY A 273 0.34 -4.67 -8.78
C GLY A 273 0.09 -3.17 -8.87
N GLY A 274 -0.02 -2.54 -7.72
CA GLY A 274 -0.18 -1.09 -7.60
C GLY A 274 0.59 -0.57 -6.38
N PHE A 275 0.33 -1.12 -5.20
CA PHE A 275 0.99 -0.81 -3.92
C PHE A 275 0.96 0.68 -3.53
N GLY A 276 0.07 1.48 -4.14
CA GLY A 276 -0.02 2.93 -4.00
C GLY A 276 0.57 3.71 -5.18
N GLY A 277 1.44 3.10 -6.00
CA GLY A 277 2.10 3.76 -7.14
C GLY A 277 1.20 4.01 -8.35
N LYS A 278 -0.03 3.51 -8.34
CA LYS A 278 -1.03 3.72 -9.38
C LYS A 278 -2.30 4.40 -8.85
N GLU A 279 -2.19 5.08 -7.72
CA GLU A 279 -3.29 5.84 -7.12
C GLU A 279 -3.46 7.18 -7.86
N SER A 280 -2.46 8.07 -7.84
CA SER A 280 -2.43 9.35 -8.55
C SER A 280 -1.54 9.32 -9.80
N GLN A 281 -0.40 8.65 -9.73
CA GLN A 281 0.67 8.70 -10.74
C GLN A 281 0.26 8.23 -12.14
N SER A 282 -0.75 7.37 -12.25
CA SER A 282 -1.31 6.93 -13.54
C SER A 282 -1.93 8.07 -14.35
N ALA A 283 -2.31 9.18 -13.69
CA ALA A 283 -2.99 10.31 -14.32
C ALA A 283 -2.13 11.01 -15.38
N LEU A 284 -0.84 11.18 -15.13
CA LEU A 284 0.09 11.75 -16.09
C LEU A 284 0.00 11.04 -17.45
N PHE A 285 0.10 9.72 -17.43
CA PHE A 285 0.11 8.89 -18.64
C PHE A 285 -1.27 8.81 -19.30
N ALA A 286 -2.31 8.77 -18.49
CA ALA A 286 -3.70 8.79 -18.94
C ALA A 286 -4.03 10.10 -19.68
N CYS A 287 -3.65 11.24 -19.13
CA CYS A 287 -3.84 12.55 -19.72
C CYS A 287 -3.09 12.68 -21.07
N VAL A 288 -1.81 12.32 -21.10
CA VAL A 288 -1.01 12.39 -22.34
C VAL A 288 -1.61 11.50 -23.43
N ALA A 289 -1.97 10.25 -23.13
CA ALA A 289 -2.57 9.34 -24.08
C ALA A 289 -3.92 9.88 -24.63
N ALA A 290 -4.77 10.41 -23.75
CA ALA A 290 -6.07 10.96 -24.10
C ALA A 290 -5.95 12.24 -24.96
N VAL A 291 -5.02 13.15 -24.61
CA VAL A 291 -4.76 14.37 -25.40
C VAL A 291 -4.27 14.02 -26.80
N ALA A 292 -3.31 13.09 -26.91
CA ALA A 292 -2.81 12.61 -28.21
C ALA A 292 -3.93 11.94 -29.03
N ALA A 293 -4.74 11.09 -28.41
CA ALA A 293 -5.84 10.40 -29.04
C ALA A 293 -6.92 11.39 -29.56
N ARG A 294 -7.26 12.38 -28.74
CA ARG A 294 -8.21 13.44 -29.12
C ARG A 294 -7.72 14.30 -30.30
N ARG A 295 -6.45 14.72 -30.24
CA ARG A 295 -5.83 15.58 -31.25
C ARG A 295 -5.76 14.91 -32.63
N LEU A 296 -5.39 13.63 -32.65
CA LEU A 296 -5.18 12.88 -33.89
C LEU A 296 -6.43 12.09 -34.34
N ASN A 297 -7.47 12.07 -33.52
CA ASN A 297 -8.68 11.27 -33.68
C ASN A 297 -8.36 9.79 -34.03
N ARG A 298 -7.42 9.21 -33.29
CA ARG A 298 -6.95 7.82 -33.43
C ARG A 298 -6.74 7.20 -32.06
N PRO A 299 -6.86 5.87 -31.91
CA PRO A 299 -6.46 5.19 -30.69
C PRO A 299 -4.98 5.43 -30.41
N VAL A 300 -4.64 5.65 -29.12
CA VAL A 300 -3.27 5.92 -28.68
C VAL A 300 -2.96 5.08 -27.44
N LYS A 301 -1.84 4.34 -27.47
CA LYS A 301 -1.32 3.55 -26.36
C LYS A 301 -0.03 4.16 -25.85
N LEU A 302 0.02 4.44 -24.54
CA LEU A 302 1.22 4.85 -23.84
C LEU A 302 1.58 3.77 -22.83
N ARG A 303 2.71 3.11 -23.03
CA ARG A 303 3.31 2.17 -22.11
C ARG A 303 4.69 2.65 -21.72
N VAL A 304 4.88 2.89 -20.43
CA VAL A 304 6.15 3.35 -19.86
C VAL A 304 7.12 2.17 -19.72
N ASP A 305 8.37 2.38 -20.08
CA ASP A 305 9.43 1.41 -19.80
C ASP A 305 9.85 1.49 -18.33
N ARG A 306 10.38 0.39 -17.80
CA ARG A 306 10.78 0.33 -16.39
C ARG A 306 11.79 1.39 -15.99
N ASP A 307 12.79 1.67 -16.83
CA ASP A 307 13.81 2.68 -16.56
C ASP A 307 13.21 4.10 -16.52
N ASP A 308 12.29 4.41 -17.45
CA ASP A 308 11.58 5.68 -17.47
C ASP A 308 10.60 5.79 -16.30
N ASP A 309 9.92 4.70 -15.93
CA ASP A 309 9.03 4.63 -14.76
C ASP A 309 9.80 5.02 -13.48
N PHE A 310 11.00 4.45 -13.29
CA PHE A 310 11.89 4.83 -12.18
C PHE A 310 12.31 6.31 -12.19
N LEU A 311 12.35 6.97 -13.34
CA LEU A 311 12.74 8.38 -13.43
C LEU A 311 11.55 9.34 -13.30
N ILE A 312 10.35 8.92 -13.70
CA ILE A 312 9.17 9.79 -13.79
C ILE A 312 8.30 9.70 -12.54
N THR A 313 7.98 8.47 -12.09
CA THR A 313 6.97 8.23 -11.05
C THR A 313 7.49 8.40 -9.64
N GLY A 314 6.57 8.74 -8.74
CA GLY A 314 6.83 8.90 -7.30
C GLY A 314 6.91 7.56 -6.55
N ARG A 315 7.47 7.62 -5.34
CA ARG A 315 7.79 6.48 -4.47
C ARG A 315 7.38 6.71 -3.04
N ARG A 316 7.63 5.71 -2.18
CA ARG A 316 7.59 5.91 -0.72
C ARG A 316 8.53 7.04 -0.34
N HIS A 317 8.01 8.01 0.40
CA HIS A 317 8.79 9.10 0.98
C HIS A 317 9.90 8.54 1.88
N CYS A 318 11.15 8.96 1.69
CA CYS A 318 12.14 8.85 2.73
C CYS A 318 11.90 9.93 3.78
N PHE A 319 12.27 9.64 5.01
CA PHE A 319 12.10 10.56 6.14
C PHE A 319 13.41 10.78 6.86
N TRP A 320 13.63 12.02 7.31
CA TRP A 320 14.61 12.41 8.30
C TRP A 320 13.88 12.91 9.53
N TYR A 321 14.40 12.48 10.70
CA TYR A 321 13.79 12.82 12.00
C TYR A 321 14.85 13.46 12.89
N GLU A 322 14.37 14.39 13.73
CA GLU A 322 15.09 14.92 14.88
C GLU A 322 14.23 14.70 16.11
N TYR A 323 14.80 14.23 17.20
CA TYR A 323 14.02 13.86 18.39
C TYR A 323 14.71 14.27 19.69
N ASP A 324 13.86 14.58 20.68
CA ASP A 324 14.20 14.85 22.08
C ASP A 324 13.17 14.16 22.97
N VAL A 325 13.61 13.20 23.78
CA VAL A 325 12.73 12.29 24.54
C VAL A 325 13.19 12.16 25.97
N GLY A 326 12.28 12.40 26.90
CA GLY A 326 12.47 12.13 28.33
C GLY A 326 11.79 10.84 28.76
N PHE A 327 12.48 10.01 29.57
CA PHE A 327 11.96 8.73 30.04
C PHE A 327 12.43 8.40 31.47
N ASP A 328 11.73 7.47 32.14
CA ASP A 328 12.03 7.03 33.51
C ASP A 328 12.98 5.82 33.54
N ASP A 329 13.35 5.36 34.77
CA ASP A 329 14.24 4.22 35.00
C ASP A 329 13.67 2.87 34.49
N GLU A 330 12.37 2.81 34.20
CA GLU A 330 11.70 1.63 33.66
C GLU A 330 11.57 1.69 32.13
N GLY A 331 11.94 2.82 31.53
CA GLY A 331 11.86 3.07 30.08
C GLY A 331 10.50 3.57 29.61
N ARG A 332 9.64 4.07 30.52
CA ARG A 332 8.40 4.73 30.14
C ARG A 332 8.71 6.13 29.62
N ILE A 333 8.22 6.45 28.44
CA ILE A 333 8.32 7.79 27.86
C ILE A 333 7.43 8.75 28.64
N LEU A 334 8.02 9.84 29.15
CA LEU A 334 7.34 10.89 29.90
C LEU A 334 6.99 12.09 29.02
N GLY A 335 7.81 12.37 28.02
CA GLY A 335 7.57 13.39 27.00
C GLY A 335 8.43 13.17 25.78
N ALA A 336 7.94 13.55 24.61
CA ALA A 336 8.68 13.47 23.35
C ALA A 336 8.39 14.68 22.46
N GLU A 337 9.46 15.29 21.93
CA GLU A 337 9.38 16.30 20.87
C GLU A 337 10.06 15.73 19.62
N VAL A 338 9.35 15.69 18.47
CA VAL A 338 9.83 15.04 17.25
C VAL A 338 9.57 15.92 16.03
N THR A 339 10.60 16.16 15.27
CA THR A 339 10.50 16.75 13.92
C THR A 339 10.63 15.66 12.87
N MET A 340 9.71 15.61 11.93
CA MET A 340 9.68 14.68 10.81
C MET A 340 9.75 15.49 9.51
N VAL A 341 10.74 15.22 8.67
CA VAL A 341 10.89 15.87 7.36
C VAL A 341 10.86 14.80 6.28
N SER A 342 9.85 14.82 5.44
CA SER A 342 9.76 13.92 4.28
C SER A 342 10.40 14.55 3.05
N ARG A 343 10.98 13.74 2.16
CA ARG A 343 11.24 14.15 0.80
C ARG A 343 9.92 14.11 0.03
N ALA A 344 9.34 15.27 -0.26
CA ALA A 344 8.09 15.33 -1.04
C ALA A 344 8.34 15.23 -2.55
N GLY A 345 9.46 15.73 -3.04
CA GLY A 345 9.70 15.93 -4.45
C GLY A 345 9.41 17.37 -4.88
N HIS A 346 9.13 17.59 -6.16
CA HIS A 346 8.95 18.94 -6.69
C HIS A 346 7.54 19.51 -6.41
N SER A 347 6.52 18.65 -6.24
CA SER A 347 5.13 18.99 -6.01
C SER A 347 4.56 18.26 -4.79
N ALA A 348 3.32 18.57 -4.44
CA ALA A 348 2.66 18.01 -3.26
C ALA A 348 2.22 16.57 -3.45
N ASP A 349 1.64 16.22 -4.58
CA ASP A 349 0.94 14.95 -4.82
C ASP A 349 0.19 14.47 -3.54
N LEU A 350 0.55 13.31 -3.00
CA LEU A 350 -0.04 12.75 -1.78
C LEU A 350 0.79 13.00 -0.50
N SER A 351 1.80 13.89 -0.55
CA SER A 351 2.72 14.14 0.60
C SER A 351 2.01 14.64 1.85
N GLY A 352 0.95 15.46 1.70
CA GLY A 352 0.16 15.96 2.82
C GLY A 352 -0.54 14.85 3.61
N PRO A 353 -1.40 14.05 2.98
CA PRO A 353 -2.04 12.90 3.63
C PRO A 353 -1.06 11.87 4.19
N VAL A 354 0.08 11.64 3.51
CA VAL A 354 1.16 10.76 3.98
C VAL A 354 1.78 11.30 5.28
N MET A 355 2.07 12.61 5.35
CA MET A 355 2.59 13.24 6.57
C MET A 355 1.56 13.19 7.70
N THR A 356 0.29 13.50 7.41
CA THR A 356 -0.80 13.36 8.39
C THR A 356 -0.83 11.97 9.01
N ARG A 357 -0.76 10.92 8.17
CA ARG A 357 -0.78 9.54 8.66
C ARG A 357 0.51 9.17 9.41
N ALA A 358 1.67 9.68 9.01
CA ALA A 358 2.92 9.49 9.73
C ALA A 358 2.84 10.05 11.16
N LEU A 359 2.33 11.26 11.32
CA LEU A 359 2.12 11.88 12.63
C LEU A 359 1.11 11.08 13.48
N CYS A 360 0.00 10.62 12.89
CA CYS A 360 -1.01 9.81 13.58
C CYS A 360 -0.53 8.41 13.97
N HIS A 361 0.50 7.86 13.30
CA HIS A 361 1.02 6.52 13.57
C HIS A 361 2.37 6.52 14.30
N PHE A 362 2.88 7.69 14.67
CA PHE A 362 4.07 7.77 15.51
C PHE A 362 3.85 7.05 16.85
N ASP A 363 2.63 7.08 17.36
CA ASP A 363 2.27 6.38 18.59
C ASP A 363 2.33 4.85 18.49
N ASN A 364 2.23 4.26 17.29
CA ASN A 364 2.09 2.82 17.08
C ASN A 364 1.18 2.17 18.15
N ALA A 365 1.67 1.19 18.91
CA ALA A 365 0.96 0.52 19.99
C ALA A 365 1.14 1.20 21.38
N TYR A 366 1.70 2.43 21.44
CA TYR A 366 2.20 3.04 22.66
C TYR A 366 1.43 4.28 23.06
N TRP A 367 1.10 4.37 24.34
CA TRP A 367 0.50 5.57 24.93
C TRP A 367 1.59 6.58 25.31
N LEU A 368 1.44 7.80 24.80
CA LEU A 368 2.35 8.91 25.02
C LEU A 368 1.63 9.98 25.85
N PRO A 369 2.07 10.27 27.09
CA PRO A 369 1.38 11.25 27.94
C PRO A 369 1.52 12.68 27.45
N GLU A 370 2.69 13.04 26.93
CA GLU A 370 3.06 14.34 26.42
C GLU A 370 3.85 14.18 25.12
N VAL A 371 3.35 14.74 24.01
CA VAL A 371 4.06 14.68 22.74
C VAL A 371 3.79 15.89 21.87
N VAL A 372 4.85 16.42 21.26
CA VAL A 372 4.81 17.48 20.24
C VAL A 372 5.48 16.94 18.99
N MET A 373 4.76 16.91 17.89
CA MET A 373 5.26 16.44 16.61
C MET A 373 5.11 17.50 15.53
N HIS A 374 6.18 17.74 14.79
CA HIS A 374 6.24 18.67 13.67
C HIS A 374 6.51 17.91 12.37
N GLY A 375 5.63 18.04 11.38
CA GLY A 375 5.73 17.40 10.07
C GLY A 375 5.99 18.41 8.96
N TYR A 376 7.02 18.17 8.15
CA TYR A 376 7.42 19.02 7.03
C TYR A 376 7.54 18.20 5.75
N SER A 377 6.89 18.67 4.69
CA SER A 377 6.97 18.08 3.34
C SER A 377 8.02 18.83 2.52
N GLY A 378 9.28 18.39 2.59
CA GLY A 378 10.42 19.07 1.98
C GLY A 378 10.37 19.08 0.46
N ARG A 379 10.43 20.27 -0.15
CA ARG A 379 10.52 20.43 -1.60
C ARG A 379 11.92 20.08 -2.09
N THR A 380 12.01 19.10 -2.98
CA THR A 380 13.28 18.66 -3.56
C THR A 380 13.19 18.57 -5.08
N ASN A 381 14.35 18.64 -5.76
CA ASN A 381 14.46 18.49 -7.20
C ASN A 381 14.53 17.01 -7.61
N THR A 382 13.51 16.27 -7.16
CA THR A 382 13.22 14.88 -7.50
C THR A 382 11.77 14.77 -7.93
N GLN A 383 11.38 13.65 -8.55
CA GLN A 383 9.97 13.39 -8.81
C GLN A 383 9.14 13.46 -7.53
N SER A 384 7.86 13.79 -7.64
CA SER A 384 6.95 13.88 -6.50
C SER A 384 6.71 12.50 -5.90
N ASN A 385 7.07 12.34 -4.62
CA ASN A 385 6.80 11.11 -3.90
C ASN A 385 5.30 10.96 -3.62
N THR A 386 4.84 9.72 -3.58
CA THR A 386 3.42 9.39 -3.60
C THR A 386 3.07 8.31 -2.59
N ALA A 387 1.85 7.80 -2.68
CA ALA A 387 1.38 6.66 -1.89
C ALA A 387 2.28 5.43 -2.07
N PHE A 388 2.52 4.77 -0.97
CA PHE A 388 3.04 3.42 -0.92
C PHE A 388 2.43 2.70 0.27
N ARG A 389 2.13 1.41 0.16
CA ARG A 389 1.52 0.53 1.16
C ARG A 389 1.87 0.94 2.59
N GLY A 390 0.87 1.34 3.40
CA GLY A 390 1.00 1.93 4.74
C GLY A 390 0.94 3.46 4.80
N PHE A 391 1.15 4.17 3.67
CA PHE A 391 0.81 5.58 3.45
C PHE A 391 1.30 6.55 4.54
N GLY A 392 2.55 6.44 4.98
CA GLY A 392 3.12 7.25 6.07
C GLY A 392 3.10 6.55 7.44
N GLY A 393 2.15 5.63 7.68
CA GLY A 393 2.09 4.85 8.92
C GLY A 393 3.39 4.13 9.25
N PRO A 394 4.02 3.40 8.31
CA PRO A 394 5.31 2.76 8.55
C PRO A 394 6.42 3.74 8.95
N GLN A 395 6.48 4.91 8.31
CA GLN A 395 7.47 5.94 8.61
C GLN A 395 7.25 6.55 10.00
N GLY A 396 5.99 6.77 10.41
CA GLY A 396 5.68 7.22 11.76
C GLY A 396 6.06 6.17 12.81
N ALA A 397 5.59 4.95 12.63
CA ALA A 397 5.74 3.87 13.60
C ALA A 397 7.21 3.41 13.80
N ILE A 398 8.04 3.38 12.75
CA ILE A 398 9.44 2.97 12.89
C ILE A 398 10.24 3.93 13.77
N ALA A 399 9.86 5.21 13.81
CA ALA A 399 10.54 6.20 14.62
C ALA A 399 10.38 5.90 16.12
N ILE A 400 9.15 5.66 16.59
CA ILE A 400 8.92 5.30 18.01
C ILE A 400 9.53 3.94 18.35
N GLU A 401 9.49 2.97 17.44
CA GLU A 401 10.14 1.66 17.63
C GLU A 401 11.65 1.81 17.82
N TYR A 402 12.29 2.70 17.02
CA TYR A 402 13.70 3.02 17.14
C TYR A 402 14.03 3.66 18.50
N LEU A 403 13.20 4.59 18.97
CA LEU A 403 13.36 5.23 20.26
C LEU A 403 13.27 4.22 21.41
N LEU A 404 12.26 3.36 21.42
CA LEU A 404 12.08 2.36 22.47
C LEU A 404 13.18 1.28 22.48
N ASP A 405 13.67 0.87 21.31
CA ASP A 405 14.81 -0.04 21.21
C ASP A 405 16.09 0.60 21.76
N THR A 406 16.34 1.87 21.45
CA THR A 406 17.48 2.63 21.98
C THR A 406 17.37 2.86 23.50
N ILE A 407 16.19 3.21 24.01
CA ILE A 407 15.92 3.36 25.45
C ILE A 407 16.21 2.04 26.19
N ALA A 408 15.74 0.91 25.64
CA ALA A 408 15.97 -0.40 26.24
C ALA A 408 17.47 -0.72 26.38
N ARG A 409 18.27 -0.44 25.34
CA ARG A 409 19.72 -0.63 25.37
C ARG A 409 20.40 0.26 26.40
N ARG A 410 20.02 1.53 26.49
CA ARG A 410 20.56 2.46 27.50
C ARG A 410 20.30 2.00 28.93
N LEU A 411 19.15 1.39 29.16
CA LEU A 411 18.77 0.86 30.46
C LEU A 411 19.27 -0.58 30.73
N GLY A 412 19.89 -1.24 29.72
CA GLY A 412 20.28 -2.65 29.81
C GLY A 412 19.10 -3.59 29.98
N ARG A 413 17.93 -3.25 29.44
CA ARG A 413 16.68 -4.02 29.51
C ARG A 413 16.37 -4.71 28.19
N ASP A 414 15.56 -5.78 28.26
CA ASP A 414 15.00 -6.39 27.04
C ASP A 414 14.08 -5.37 26.34
N PRO A 415 14.23 -5.15 25.02
CA PRO A 415 13.38 -4.20 24.29
C PRO A 415 11.88 -4.52 24.34
N LEU A 416 11.48 -5.79 24.44
CA LEU A 416 10.08 -6.18 24.61
C LEU A 416 9.50 -5.70 25.95
N ASP A 417 10.29 -5.75 27.03
CA ASP A 417 9.84 -5.30 28.35
C ASP A 417 9.62 -3.78 28.37
N VAL A 418 10.50 -3.02 27.72
CA VAL A 418 10.33 -1.55 27.56
C VAL A 418 9.12 -1.22 26.69
N ARG A 419 8.91 -1.95 25.58
CA ARG A 419 7.70 -1.81 24.74
C ARG A 419 6.43 -2.01 25.55
N ARG A 420 6.36 -3.06 26.35
CA ARG A 420 5.20 -3.37 27.21
C ARG A 420 4.89 -2.28 28.24
N ARG A 421 5.91 -1.61 28.77
CA ARG A 421 5.72 -0.49 29.71
C ARG A 421 5.01 0.70 29.09
N ASN A 422 5.11 0.83 27.76
CA ASN A 422 4.54 1.94 27.01
C ASN A 422 3.22 1.59 26.29
N PHE A 423 2.76 0.33 26.28
CA PHE A 423 1.53 -0.05 25.58
C PHE A 423 0.33 0.78 26.03
N TYR A 424 -0.56 1.05 25.10
CA TYR A 424 -1.89 1.57 25.40
C TYR A 424 -2.58 0.71 26.46
N GLY A 425 -3.18 1.36 27.45
CA GLY A 425 -4.05 0.70 28.43
C GLY A 425 -5.41 0.34 27.82
N ARG A 426 -6.28 -0.29 28.62
CA ARG A 426 -7.66 -0.63 28.22
C ARG A 426 -8.66 0.40 28.71
N ASP A 427 -8.67 0.67 30.00
CA ASP A 427 -9.63 1.54 30.68
C ASP A 427 -9.07 2.95 30.94
N ARG A 428 -7.76 3.10 30.89
CA ARG A 428 -7.01 4.34 31.06
C ARG A 428 -5.80 4.31 30.16
N ASP A 429 -5.18 5.46 29.91
CA ASP A 429 -4.02 5.56 29.02
C ASP A 429 -4.32 4.98 27.63
N ASN A 430 -5.56 5.18 27.15
CA ASN A 430 -6.11 4.56 25.95
C ASN A 430 -6.59 5.60 24.89
N VAL A 431 -6.16 6.85 25.04
CA VAL A 431 -6.49 7.91 24.08
C VAL A 431 -5.25 8.28 23.28
N THR A 432 -5.37 8.32 21.97
CA THR A 432 -4.28 8.67 21.04
C THR A 432 -3.91 10.16 21.12
N PRO A 433 -2.74 10.59 20.60
CA PRO A 433 -2.38 12.00 20.52
C PRO A 433 -3.38 12.86 19.75
N TYR A 434 -4.13 12.27 18.82
CA TYR A 434 -5.19 12.91 18.03
C TYR A 434 -6.61 12.71 18.59
N GLU A 435 -6.72 12.33 19.88
CA GLU A 435 -7.95 12.26 20.68
C GLU A 435 -8.92 11.12 20.33
N GLN A 436 -8.51 10.12 19.56
CA GLN A 436 -9.30 8.89 19.37
C GLN A 436 -9.08 7.91 20.52
N THR A 437 -10.17 7.40 21.11
CA THR A 437 -10.09 6.32 22.08
C THR A 437 -9.80 4.99 21.40
N VAL A 438 -8.83 4.24 21.93
CA VAL A 438 -8.50 2.87 21.50
C VAL A 438 -9.39 1.92 22.27
N THR A 439 -10.49 1.48 21.67
CA THR A 439 -11.56 0.73 22.35
C THR A 439 -11.38 -0.78 22.33
N ASP A 440 -10.73 -1.33 21.29
CA ASP A 440 -10.58 -2.77 21.06
C ASP A 440 -9.10 -3.22 21.18
N ASN A 441 -8.42 -2.75 22.21
CA ASN A 441 -6.99 -3.00 22.39
C ASN A 441 -6.70 -4.46 22.78
N ILE A 442 -6.26 -5.23 21.78
CA ILE A 442 -5.86 -6.65 21.97
C ILE A 442 -4.34 -6.85 22.00
N ILE A 443 -3.56 -5.76 22.00
CA ILE A 443 -2.10 -5.84 21.84
C ILE A 443 -1.41 -6.63 22.97
N HIS A 444 -1.93 -6.55 24.20
CA HIS A 444 -1.38 -7.26 25.35
C HIS A 444 -1.46 -8.77 25.19
N GLU A 445 -2.64 -9.28 24.80
CA GLU A 445 -2.88 -10.71 24.59
C GLU A 445 -2.18 -11.22 23.34
N LEU A 446 -2.24 -10.45 22.26
CA LEU A 446 -1.62 -10.80 21.00
C LEU A 446 -0.09 -10.96 21.15
N VAL A 447 0.55 -9.99 21.83
CA VAL A 447 1.99 -10.03 22.09
C VAL A 447 2.34 -11.15 23.08
N ALA A 448 1.53 -11.37 24.12
CA ALA A 448 1.76 -12.46 25.06
C ALA A 448 1.66 -13.83 24.40
N GLN A 449 0.64 -14.05 23.56
CA GLN A 449 0.50 -15.29 22.78
C GLN A 449 1.68 -15.51 21.82
N LEU A 450 2.14 -14.47 21.14
CA LEU A 450 3.25 -14.59 20.19
C LEU A 450 4.58 -14.83 20.93
N GLU A 451 4.81 -14.17 22.07
CA GLU A 451 6.00 -14.40 22.91
C GLU A 451 6.10 -15.86 23.33
N ASP A 452 5.00 -16.47 23.79
CA ASP A 452 4.92 -17.86 24.20
C ASP A 452 5.10 -18.81 23.00
N THR A 453 4.30 -18.65 21.94
CA THR A 453 4.31 -19.58 20.78
C THR A 453 5.58 -19.52 19.93
N SER A 454 6.33 -18.41 20.00
CA SER A 454 7.63 -18.26 19.31
C SER A 454 8.81 -18.70 20.17
N ASP A 455 8.60 -19.13 21.43
CA ASP A 455 9.67 -19.41 22.39
C ASP A 455 10.63 -18.22 22.62
N TYR A 456 10.13 -16.98 22.58
CA TYR A 456 10.97 -15.78 22.57
C TYR A 456 12.03 -15.76 23.66
N ARG A 457 11.67 -16.00 24.94
CA ARG A 457 12.64 -15.93 26.06
C ARG A 457 13.72 -17.01 25.96
N ARG A 458 13.35 -18.25 25.70
CA ARG A 458 14.32 -19.35 25.54
C ARG A 458 15.27 -19.10 24.36
N ARG A 459 14.77 -18.53 23.27
CA ARG A 459 15.60 -18.15 22.10
C ARG A 459 16.55 -17.01 22.44
N ARG A 460 16.12 -16.01 23.25
CA ARG A 460 17.03 -14.94 23.74
C ARG A 460 18.24 -15.53 24.46
N ASP A 461 18.00 -16.48 25.41
CA ASP A 461 19.07 -17.13 26.18
C ASP A 461 20.00 -17.93 25.23
N ALA A 462 19.45 -18.74 24.34
CA ALA A 462 20.24 -19.53 23.37
C ALA A 462 21.07 -18.64 22.41
N ILE A 463 20.56 -17.48 22.04
CA ILE A 463 21.27 -16.50 21.23
C ILE A 463 22.40 -15.83 22.00
N ALA A 464 22.21 -15.55 23.29
CA ALA A 464 23.26 -15.01 24.14
C ALA A 464 24.43 -16.00 24.26
N ASP A 465 24.14 -17.30 24.47
CA ASP A 465 25.13 -18.37 24.52
C ASP A 465 25.86 -18.53 23.17
N PHE A 466 25.13 -18.50 22.06
CA PHE A 466 25.72 -18.55 20.73
C PHE A 466 26.67 -17.36 20.49
N ASN A 467 26.22 -16.14 20.81
CA ASN A 467 26.99 -14.92 20.61
C ASN A 467 28.25 -14.86 21.48
N ALA A 468 28.23 -15.44 22.69
CA ALA A 468 29.40 -15.56 23.55
C ALA A 468 30.48 -16.47 22.96
N GLY A 469 30.07 -17.54 22.29
CA GLY A 469 30.97 -18.51 21.66
C GLY A 469 31.40 -18.17 20.22
N SER A 470 30.78 -17.19 19.55
CA SER A 470 31.05 -16.87 18.15
C SER A 470 31.75 -15.52 17.99
N PRO A 471 32.98 -15.48 17.46
CA PRO A 471 33.71 -14.20 17.29
C PRO A 471 33.24 -13.41 16.08
N VAL A 472 32.68 -14.03 15.07
CA VAL A 472 32.35 -13.43 13.77
C VAL A 472 30.84 -13.36 13.54
N LEU A 473 30.15 -14.50 13.61
CA LEU A 473 28.71 -14.53 13.42
C LEU A 473 27.99 -14.10 14.69
N LYS A 474 27.06 -13.16 14.56
CA LYS A 474 26.19 -12.72 15.66
C LYS A 474 24.74 -12.95 15.29
N ARG A 475 23.97 -13.53 16.21
CA ARG A 475 22.51 -13.65 16.08
C ARG A 475 21.82 -12.51 16.82
N GLY A 476 20.65 -12.15 16.33
CA GLY A 476 19.77 -11.19 16.98
C GLY A 476 18.31 -11.60 16.90
N LEU A 477 17.53 -11.16 17.88
CA LEU A 477 16.11 -11.45 18.02
C LEU A 477 15.36 -10.19 18.43
N ALA A 478 14.25 -9.92 17.75
CA ALA A 478 13.36 -8.83 18.16
C ALA A 478 11.90 -9.20 17.98
N LEU A 479 11.05 -8.68 18.89
CA LEU A 479 9.61 -8.68 18.78
C LEU A 479 9.12 -7.24 18.68
N THR A 480 8.35 -6.93 17.63
CA THR A 480 7.72 -5.62 17.44
C THR A 480 6.21 -5.74 17.25
N PRO A 481 5.42 -4.86 17.90
CA PRO A 481 3.97 -4.82 17.73
C PRO A 481 3.56 -3.89 16.59
N VAL A 482 2.32 -4.03 16.14
CA VAL A 482 1.66 -3.15 15.18
C VAL A 482 0.28 -2.75 15.69
N LYS A 483 -0.04 -1.45 15.66
CA LYS A 483 -1.39 -0.90 15.69
C LYS A 483 -1.55 0.01 14.47
N PHE A 484 -2.49 -0.26 13.60
CA PHE A 484 -2.66 0.48 12.36
C PHE A 484 -4.12 0.90 12.16
N GLY A 485 -4.35 2.19 11.95
CA GLY A 485 -5.67 2.76 11.76
C GLY A 485 -6.18 2.57 10.33
N ILE A 486 -7.43 2.12 10.20
CA ILE A 486 -8.08 1.82 8.93
C ILE A 486 -9.17 2.85 8.64
N SER A 487 -8.98 3.65 7.62
CA SER A 487 -9.86 4.58 6.89
C SER A 487 -9.01 5.57 6.11
N PHE A 488 -9.59 6.26 5.15
CA PHE A 488 -9.01 7.50 4.65
C PHE A 488 -9.14 8.61 5.71
N ASN A 489 -8.11 9.44 5.88
CA ASN A 489 -8.16 10.61 6.75
C ASN A 489 -9.12 11.70 6.20
N VAL A 490 -9.52 11.57 4.95
CA VAL A 490 -10.48 12.44 4.27
C VAL A 490 -11.85 11.77 4.29
N LYS A 491 -12.80 12.32 5.05
CA LYS A 491 -14.08 11.67 5.35
C LYS A 491 -14.86 11.24 4.11
N HIS A 492 -14.93 12.08 3.08
CA HIS A 492 -15.73 11.80 1.88
C HIS A 492 -15.16 10.66 1.01
N PHE A 493 -13.91 10.24 1.19
CA PHE A 493 -13.36 9.06 0.52
C PHE A 493 -13.78 7.73 1.15
N ASN A 494 -14.38 7.76 2.36
CA ASN A 494 -14.84 6.53 3.03
C ASN A 494 -16.26 6.14 2.61
N GLN A 495 -16.47 5.96 1.30
CA GLN A 495 -17.74 5.57 0.71
C GLN A 495 -17.52 4.72 -0.56
N ALA A 496 -18.49 3.88 -0.90
CA ALA A 496 -18.52 3.13 -2.15
C ALA A 496 -19.95 2.84 -2.61
N GLY A 497 -20.10 2.65 -3.92
CA GLY A 497 -21.30 2.12 -4.55
C GLY A 497 -21.05 0.75 -5.17
N ALA A 498 -22.11 0.00 -5.38
CA ALA A 498 -22.10 -1.25 -6.13
C ALA A 498 -23.39 -1.41 -6.93
N LEU A 499 -23.35 -2.26 -7.95
CA LEU A 499 -24.51 -2.60 -8.78
C LEU A 499 -24.51 -4.13 -8.95
N VAL A 500 -25.61 -4.78 -8.56
CA VAL A 500 -25.78 -6.23 -8.66
C VAL A 500 -26.94 -6.54 -9.60
N HIS A 501 -26.70 -7.42 -10.56
CA HIS A 501 -27.70 -7.91 -11.49
C HIS A 501 -27.88 -9.41 -11.30
N ILE A 502 -29.12 -9.87 -11.22
CA ILE A 502 -29.49 -11.27 -11.33
C ILE A 502 -30.14 -11.47 -12.71
N TYR A 503 -29.53 -12.28 -13.55
CA TYR A 503 -30.10 -12.61 -14.86
C TYR A 503 -31.21 -13.65 -14.72
N SER A 504 -32.06 -13.75 -15.75
CA SER A 504 -33.22 -14.65 -15.74
C SER A 504 -32.87 -16.14 -15.63
N ASP A 505 -31.63 -16.52 -15.87
CA ASP A 505 -31.07 -17.85 -15.68
C ASP A 505 -30.49 -18.09 -14.26
N GLY A 506 -30.59 -17.11 -13.38
CA GLY A 506 -30.06 -17.18 -12.01
C GLY A 506 -28.56 -16.87 -11.87
N SER A 507 -27.86 -16.53 -12.95
CA SER A 507 -26.48 -16.03 -12.86
C SER A 507 -26.44 -14.59 -12.35
N ILE A 508 -25.31 -14.19 -11.69
CA ILE A 508 -25.21 -12.93 -10.98
C ILE A 508 -23.97 -12.18 -11.45
N LEU A 509 -24.15 -10.92 -11.84
CA LEU A 509 -23.05 -10.00 -12.18
C LEU A 509 -22.97 -8.88 -11.15
N VAL A 510 -21.77 -8.72 -10.58
CA VAL A 510 -21.46 -7.66 -9.62
C VAL A 510 -20.55 -6.64 -10.25
N ASN A 511 -20.88 -5.34 -10.09
CA ASN A 511 -20.04 -4.22 -10.44
C ASN A 511 -19.79 -3.41 -9.18
N HIS A 512 -18.54 -3.03 -8.91
CA HIS A 512 -18.17 -2.15 -7.80
C HIS A 512 -17.02 -1.23 -8.21
N GLY A 513 -16.76 -0.20 -7.41
CA GLY A 513 -15.76 0.82 -7.73
C GLY A 513 -14.32 0.47 -7.37
N GLY A 514 -14.11 -0.60 -6.62
CA GLY A 514 -12.77 -1.06 -6.28
C GLY A 514 -12.07 -1.76 -7.44
N THR A 515 -10.74 -1.66 -7.51
CA THR A 515 -9.92 -2.30 -8.54
C THR A 515 -9.16 -3.51 -7.99
N GLU A 516 -9.03 -4.56 -8.79
CA GLU A 516 -8.28 -5.77 -8.47
C GLU A 516 -6.80 -5.55 -8.84
N MET A 517 -5.91 -5.70 -7.86
CA MET A 517 -4.46 -5.57 -8.03
C MET A 517 -3.66 -6.76 -7.45
N GLY A 518 -4.35 -7.91 -7.31
CA GLY A 518 -3.80 -9.14 -6.74
C GLY A 518 -4.16 -9.39 -5.27
N GLN A 519 -4.87 -8.44 -4.61
CA GLN A 519 -5.27 -8.55 -3.21
C GLN A 519 -6.52 -9.40 -2.98
N GLY A 520 -7.17 -9.88 -4.04
CA GLY A 520 -8.37 -10.73 -3.98
C GLY A 520 -9.65 -9.97 -3.63
N LEU A 521 -9.74 -8.68 -3.93
CA LEU A 521 -10.92 -7.87 -3.68
C LEU A 521 -12.16 -8.44 -4.38
N ASN A 522 -12.04 -8.73 -5.68
CA ASN A 522 -13.15 -9.29 -6.46
C ASN A 522 -13.62 -10.63 -5.88
N THR A 523 -12.70 -11.49 -5.45
CA THR A 523 -13.03 -12.78 -4.81
C THR A 523 -13.82 -12.57 -3.52
N LYS A 524 -13.37 -11.66 -2.64
CA LYS A 524 -14.04 -11.35 -1.38
C LYS A 524 -15.42 -10.75 -1.59
N VAL A 525 -15.58 -9.82 -2.54
CA VAL A 525 -16.89 -9.22 -2.87
C VAL A 525 -17.84 -10.27 -3.45
N ALA A 526 -17.35 -11.16 -4.32
CA ALA A 526 -18.14 -12.27 -4.83
C ALA A 526 -18.61 -13.23 -3.72
N GLN A 527 -17.73 -13.54 -2.73
CA GLN A 527 -18.10 -14.34 -1.56
C GLN A 527 -19.19 -13.67 -0.73
N VAL A 528 -19.10 -12.35 -0.50
CA VAL A 528 -20.11 -11.57 0.22
C VAL A 528 -21.46 -11.60 -0.47
N VAL A 529 -21.52 -11.41 -1.78
CA VAL A 529 -22.78 -11.45 -2.55
C VAL A 529 -23.36 -12.87 -2.58
N ALA A 530 -22.52 -13.88 -2.76
CA ALA A 530 -22.94 -15.27 -2.74
C ALA A 530 -23.52 -15.69 -1.36
N ASP A 531 -22.89 -15.23 -0.27
CA ASP A 531 -23.33 -15.46 1.11
C ASP A 531 -24.69 -14.80 1.37
N GLU A 532 -24.84 -13.51 0.97
CA GLU A 532 -26.05 -12.73 1.17
C GLU A 532 -27.26 -13.32 0.40
N LEU A 533 -27.04 -13.81 -0.82
CA LEU A 533 -28.07 -14.43 -1.65
C LEU A 533 -28.25 -15.94 -1.40
N GLY A 534 -27.38 -16.56 -0.58
CA GLY A 534 -27.43 -17.99 -0.28
C GLY A 534 -27.16 -18.91 -1.49
N VAL A 535 -26.31 -18.47 -2.43
CA VAL A 535 -26.01 -19.19 -3.68
C VAL A 535 -24.56 -19.69 -3.74
N GLY A 536 -24.26 -20.57 -4.70
CA GLY A 536 -22.89 -21.00 -5.00
C GLY A 536 -22.01 -19.83 -5.49
N PHE A 537 -20.74 -19.84 -5.11
CA PHE A 537 -19.77 -18.82 -5.52
C PHE A 537 -19.62 -18.73 -7.05
N GLU A 538 -19.74 -19.85 -7.74
CA GLU A 538 -19.63 -19.99 -9.19
C GLU A 538 -20.74 -19.27 -9.97
N ARG A 539 -21.85 -18.93 -9.30
CA ARG A 539 -22.94 -18.13 -9.91
C ARG A 539 -22.59 -16.64 -9.97
N VAL A 540 -21.60 -16.20 -9.19
CA VAL A 540 -21.27 -14.78 -9.06
C VAL A 540 -20.03 -14.44 -9.87
N ARG A 541 -20.16 -13.49 -10.78
CA ARG A 541 -19.06 -12.94 -11.57
C ARG A 541 -18.90 -11.45 -11.23
N VAL A 542 -17.66 -11.02 -11.03
CA VAL A 542 -17.33 -9.60 -10.89
C VAL A 542 -16.83 -9.05 -12.23
N SER A 543 -17.37 -7.92 -12.68
CA SER A 543 -16.95 -7.27 -13.91
C SER A 543 -15.66 -6.44 -13.72
N ALA A 544 -15.13 -5.91 -14.83
CA ALA A 544 -14.13 -4.84 -14.77
C ALA A 544 -14.71 -3.61 -14.05
N THR A 545 -13.88 -2.93 -13.26
CA THR A 545 -14.24 -1.62 -12.71
C THR A 545 -14.37 -0.60 -13.84
N ASP A 546 -15.49 0.12 -13.87
CA ASP A 546 -15.87 0.98 -14.99
C ASP A 546 -16.66 2.19 -14.48
N THR A 547 -16.21 3.38 -14.80
CA THR A 547 -16.80 4.64 -14.32
C THR A 547 -18.20 4.93 -14.89
N GLN A 548 -18.67 4.22 -15.92
CA GLN A 548 -20.04 4.28 -16.40
C GLN A 548 -20.99 3.35 -15.64
N LYS A 549 -20.45 2.34 -14.93
CA LYS A 549 -21.26 1.42 -14.12
C LYS A 549 -21.41 1.89 -12.69
N VAL A 550 -20.31 2.30 -12.07
CA VAL A 550 -20.30 2.83 -10.71
C VAL A 550 -19.49 4.12 -10.70
N ALA A 551 -20.16 5.24 -10.52
CA ALA A 551 -19.56 6.57 -10.55
C ALA A 551 -19.06 7.04 -9.19
N ASN A 552 -18.15 8.03 -9.17
CA ASN A 552 -17.69 8.77 -7.99
C ASN A 552 -17.12 7.86 -6.88
N THR A 553 -16.44 6.80 -7.27
CA THR A 553 -15.84 5.86 -6.31
C THR A 553 -14.47 6.35 -5.84
N SER A 554 -14.14 6.03 -4.61
CA SER A 554 -12.84 6.35 -4.01
C SER A 554 -11.74 5.43 -4.56
N ALA A 555 -10.49 5.83 -4.36
CA ALA A 555 -9.34 5.00 -4.67
C ALA A 555 -9.42 3.64 -3.95
N THR A 556 -8.90 2.59 -4.57
CA THR A 556 -8.64 1.31 -3.90
C THR A 556 -7.35 1.42 -3.12
N ALA A 557 -7.46 2.04 -1.94
CA ALA A 557 -6.37 2.42 -1.05
C ALA A 557 -6.82 2.38 0.42
N ALA A 558 -5.98 2.83 1.36
CA ALA A 558 -6.25 2.88 2.80
C ALA A 558 -6.72 1.53 3.39
N SER A 559 -6.50 0.43 2.69
CA SER A 559 -6.92 -0.94 3.03
C SER A 559 -8.43 -1.11 3.23
N THR A 560 -9.24 -0.16 2.73
CA THR A 560 -10.71 -0.13 2.92
C THR A 560 -11.49 -0.88 1.83
N GLY A 561 -10.81 -1.41 0.81
CA GLY A 561 -11.47 -1.95 -0.38
C GLY A 561 -12.53 -3.01 -0.09
N ALA A 562 -12.24 -3.99 0.77
CA ALA A 562 -13.19 -5.04 1.15
C ALA A 562 -14.35 -4.48 1.98
N ASP A 563 -14.08 -3.57 2.94
CA ASP A 563 -15.10 -2.95 3.77
C ASP A 563 -16.08 -2.12 2.94
N LEU A 564 -15.58 -1.19 2.16
CA LEU A 564 -16.41 -0.26 1.39
C LEU A 564 -17.19 -0.98 0.28
N ASN A 565 -16.49 -1.70 -0.59
CA ASN A 565 -17.12 -2.34 -1.75
C ASN A 565 -17.92 -3.58 -1.33
N GLY A 566 -17.46 -4.32 -0.30
CA GLY A 566 -18.21 -5.46 0.25
C GLY A 566 -19.54 -5.04 0.89
N LYS A 567 -19.54 -3.97 1.71
CA LYS A 567 -20.77 -3.42 2.31
C LYS A 567 -21.74 -2.88 1.26
N ALA A 568 -21.24 -2.15 0.25
CA ALA A 568 -22.07 -1.64 -0.84
C ALA A 568 -22.69 -2.80 -1.65
N ALA A 569 -21.91 -3.83 -1.99
CA ALA A 569 -22.42 -5.00 -2.71
C ALA A 569 -23.38 -5.83 -1.85
N GLN A 570 -23.13 -5.94 -0.54
CA GLN A 570 -24.05 -6.58 0.42
C GLN A 570 -25.39 -5.85 0.47
N ASP A 571 -25.39 -4.52 0.50
CA ASP A 571 -26.63 -3.72 0.50
C ASP A 571 -27.47 -3.97 -0.75
N ALA A 572 -26.85 -3.95 -1.95
CA ALA A 572 -27.55 -4.29 -3.20
C ALA A 572 -28.10 -5.72 -3.19
N ALA A 573 -27.30 -6.70 -2.76
CA ALA A 573 -27.70 -8.10 -2.69
C ALA A 573 -28.84 -8.33 -1.69
N ARG A 574 -28.82 -7.64 -0.53
CA ARG A 574 -29.88 -7.70 0.48
C ARG A 574 -31.20 -7.19 -0.09
N GLN A 575 -31.23 -6.06 -0.80
CA GLN A 575 -32.42 -5.52 -1.44
C GLN A 575 -33.01 -6.50 -2.45
N LEU A 576 -32.16 -7.17 -3.23
CA LEU A 576 -32.58 -8.22 -4.18
C LEU A 576 -33.18 -9.44 -3.47
N ARG A 577 -32.49 -9.90 -2.40
CA ARG A 577 -32.99 -11.00 -1.57
C ARG A 577 -34.36 -10.69 -0.96
N GLU A 578 -34.59 -9.48 -0.45
CA GLU A 578 -35.88 -9.06 0.10
C GLU A 578 -36.97 -9.05 -0.94
N ARG A 579 -36.71 -8.59 -2.17
CA ARG A 579 -37.67 -8.62 -3.30
C ARG A 579 -38.00 -10.06 -3.70
N LEU A 580 -36.99 -10.93 -3.80
CA LEU A 580 -37.18 -12.34 -4.11
C LEU A 580 -37.98 -13.08 -2.99
N ALA A 581 -37.69 -12.74 -1.72
CA ALA A 581 -38.43 -13.29 -0.58
C ALA A 581 -39.91 -12.86 -0.60
N ALA A 582 -40.22 -11.62 -0.94
CA ALA A 582 -41.57 -11.12 -1.11
C ALA A 582 -42.31 -11.81 -2.28
N CYS A 583 -41.62 -12.01 -3.41
CA CYS A 583 -42.15 -12.77 -4.56
C CYS A 583 -42.44 -14.21 -4.17
N ALA A 584 -41.54 -14.92 -3.49
CA ALA A 584 -41.77 -16.29 -3.02
C ALA A 584 -42.96 -16.38 -2.07
N ALA A 585 -43.09 -15.45 -1.12
CA ALA A 585 -44.22 -15.40 -0.19
C ALA A 585 -45.55 -15.11 -0.89
N ALA A 586 -45.60 -14.19 -1.84
CA ALA A 586 -46.79 -13.88 -2.62
C ALA A 586 -47.26 -15.07 -3.47
N ARG A 587 -46.31 -15.80 -4.07
CA ARG A 587 -46.59 -16.94 -4.97
C ARG A 587 -46.97 -18.20 -4.22
N HIS A 588 -46.35 -18.46 -3.09
CA HIS A 588 -46.50 -19.75 -2.37
C HIS A 588 -47.23 -19.64 -1.03
N GLY A 589 -47.58 -18.41 -0.63
CA GLY A 589 -48.18 -18.12 0.67
C GLY A 589 -47.14 -17.98 1.77
N GLY A 590 -47.53 -17.36 2.87
CA GLY A 590 -46.65 -17.15 4.02
C GLY A 590 -46.05 -15.72 4.11
N SER A 591 -45.06 -15.54 4.96
CA SER A 591 -44.41 -14.26 5.21
C SER A 591 -43.04 -14.23 4.53
N ALA A 592 -42.69 -13.11 3.89
CA ALA A 592 -41.38 -12.89 3.32
C ALA A 592 -40.24 -13.05 4.37
N GLY A 593 -40.48 -12.66 5.62
CA GLY A 593 -39.53 -12.82 6.73
C GLY A 593 -39.25 -14.28 7.14
N ALA A 594 -40.11 -15.23 6.72
CA ALA A 594 -39.90 -16.65 6.95
C ALA A 594 -39.11 -17.34 5.82
N VAL A 595 -38.92 -16.69 4.68
CA VAL A 595 -38.17 -17.24 3.54
C VAL A 595 -36.68 -17.26 3.86
N ARG A 596 -36.01 -18.37 3.56
CA ARG A 596 -34.57 -18.55 3.78
C ARG A 596 -33.87 -18.95 2.49
N PHE A 597 -32.68 -18.36 2.26
CA PHE A 597 -31.83 -18.61 1.10
C PHE A 597 -30.57 -19.34 1.56
N ALA A 598 -30.30 -20.51 1.06
CA ALA A 598 -29.06 -21.25 1.34
C ALA A 598 -28.83 -22.36 0.29
N ASN A 599 -27.60 -22.59 -0.08
CA ASN A 599 -27.16 -23.70 -0.95
C ASN A 599 -28.00 -23.79 -2.26
N ASP A 600 -28.14 -22.65 -2.95
CA ASP A 600 -28.89 -22.49 -4.21
C ASP A 600 -30.39 -22.85 -4.09
N ARG A 601 -30.91 -22.87 -2.86
CA ARG A 601 -32.32 -23.19 -2.58
C ARG A 601 -32.97 -22.08 -1.75
N VAL A 602 -34.27 -21.98 -1.96
CA VAL A 602 -35.14 -21.05 -1.24
C VAL A 602 -36.15 -21.85 -0.46
N THR A 603 -36.05 -21.85 0.86
CA THR A 603 -36.95 -22.52 1.78
C THR A 603 -38.06 -21.56 2.18
N LEU A 604 -39.33 -21.98 1.94
CA LEU A 604 -40.52 -21.23 2.27
C LEU A 604 -40.87 -21.36 3.75
N GLY A 605 -41.77 -20.53 4.25
CA GLY A 605 -42.19 -20.54 5.66
C GLY A 605 -42.87 -21.84 6.12
N ASP A 606 -43.39 -22.65 5.20
CA ASP A 606 -44.01 -23.98 5.45
C ASP A 606 -43.02 -25.14 5.33
N GLY A 607 -41.73 -24.86 5.11
CA GLY A 607 -40.68 -25.87 5.00
C GLY A 607 -40.45 -26.40 3.58
N ARG A 608 -41.31 -26.09 2.61
CA ARG A 608 -41.06 -26.44 1.19
C ARG A 608 -39.84 -25.71 0.68
N SER A 609 -39.12 -26.32 -0.26
CA SER A 609 -37.90 -25.73 -0.84
C SER A 609 -37.96 -25.76 -2.36
N ILE A 610 -37.68 -24.62 -2.99
CA ILE A 610 -37.60 -24.45 -4.45
C ILE A 610 -36.18 -24.08 -4.86
N GLY A 611 -35.84 -24.26 -6.14
CA GLY A 611 -34.55 -23.81 -6.67
C GLY A 611 -34.46 -22.28 -6.71
N PHE A 612 -33.24 -21.75 -6.51
CA PHE A 612 -32.99 -20.29 -6.68
C PHE A 612 -33.32 -19.84 -8.10
N GLU A 613 -32.89 -20.60 -9.12
CA GLU A 613 -33.20 -20.34 -10.54
C GLU A 613 -34.71 -20.36 -10.83
N GLU A 614 -35.44 -21.32 -10.24
CA GLU A 614 -36.90 -21.42 -10.38
C GLU A 614 -37.60 -20.16 -9.85
N LEU A 615 -37.16 -19.66 -8.67
CA LEU A 615 -37.69 -18.41 -8.12
C LEU A 615 -37.34 -17.20 -8.98
N VAL A 616 -36.10 -17.12 -9.48
CA VAL A 616 -35.64 -16.01 -10.34
C VAL A 616 -36.43 -15.98 -11.64
N ALA A 617 -36.63 -17.12 -12.29
CA ALA A 617 -37.43 -17.21 -13.50
C ALA A 617 -38.88 -16.77 -13.25
N ALA A 618 -39.51 -17.21 -12.13
CA ALA A 618 -40.84 -16.78 -11.74
C ALA A 618 -40.88 -15.25 -11.46
N ALA A 619 -39.94 -14.73 -10.73
CA ALA A 619 -39.82 -13.31 -10.41
C ALA A 619 -39.70 -12.44 -11.69
N TYR A 620 -38.96 -12.91 -12.70
CA TYR A 620 -38.88 -12.24 -13.99
C TYR A 620 -40.25 -12.17 -14.70
N VAL A 621 -40.97 -13.28 -14.75
CA VAL A 621 -42.33 -13.33 -15.36
C VAL A 621 -43.28 -12.41 -14.61
N GLU A 622 -43.18 -12.33 -13.29
CA GLU A 622 -43.98 -11.47 -12.43
C GLU A 622 -43.52 -10.00 -12.42
N ARG A 623 -42.52 -9.65 -13.23
CA ARG A 623 -41.96 -8.30 -13.38
C ARG A 623 -41.36 -7.76 -12.08
N VAL A 624 -40.74 -8.62 -11.28
CA VAL A 624 -39.94 -8.22 -10.13
C VAL A 624 -38.58 -7.74 -10.62
N GLN A 625 -38.13 -6.62 -10.10
CA GLN A 625 -36.82 -6.03 -10.49
C GLN A 625 -35.67 -6.92 -9.97
N LEU A 626 -34.85 -7.42 -10.89
CA LEU A 626 -33.73 -8.34 -10.65
C LEU A 626 -32.35 -7.64 -10.67
N TRP A 627 -32.31 -6.32 -10.50
CA TRP A 627 -31.07 -5.57 -10.30
C TRP A 627 -31.27 -4.51 -9.21
N SER A 628 -30.18 -4.16 -8.52
CA SER A 628 -30.20 -3.12 -7.50
C SER A 628 -28.83 -2.46 -7.39
N ASP A 629 -28.83 -1.19 -7.09
CA ASP A 629 -27.67 -0.47 -6.57
C ASP A 629 -27.59 -0.65 -5.05
N GLY A 630 -26.38 -0.48 -4.52
CA GLY A 630 -26.10 -0.43 -3.10
C GLY A 630 -25.09 0.66 -2.79
N PHE A 631 -25.17 1.22 -1.61
CA PHE A 631 -24.30 2.28 -1.15
C PHE A 631 -23.85 2.06 0.29
N TYR A 632 -22.60 2.43 0.57
CA TYR A 632 -22.08 2.41 1.93
C TYR A 632 -21.20 3.62 2.20
N ALA A 633 -21.35 4.21 3.37
CA ALA A 633 -20.48 5.24 3.90
C ALA A 633 -20.07 4.85 5.33
N THR A 634 -18.77 4.83 5.60
CA THR A 634 -18.24 4.42 6.91
C THR A 634 -18.74 5.36 8.02
N PRO A 635 -19.42 4.84 9.05
CA PRO A 635 -19.99 5.66 10.11
C PRO A 635 -18.95 6.15 11.12
N GLY A 636 -19.29 7.18 11.87
CA GLY A 636 -18.58 7.61 13.07
C GLY A 636 -17.20 8.22 12.85
N LEU A 637 -16.83 8.56 11.61
CA LEU A 637 -15.57 9.25 11.31
C LEU A 637 -15.71 10.75 11.52
N SER A 638 -14.73 11.34 12.20
CA SER A 638 -14.58 12.77 12.39
C SER A 638 -13.10 13.13 12.38
N TRP A 639 -12.74 14.14 11.62
CA TRP A 639 -11.35 14.59 11.51
C TRP A 639 -11.31 16.08 11.22
N ASP A 640 -10.63 16.81 12.07
CA ASP A 640 -10.23 18.18 11.83
C ASP A 640 -8.76 18.21 11.43
N LYS A 641 -8.50 18.53 10.16
CA LYS A 641 -7.15 18.56 9.59
C LYS A 641 -6.28 19.70 10.12
N ASP A 642 -6.91 20.80 10.58
CA ASP A 642 -6.19 22.00 11.00
C ASP A 642 -5.70 21.87 12.46
N THR A 643 -6.49 21.21 13.31
CA THR A 643 -6.10 20.89 14.69
C THR A 643 -5.48 19.50 14.83
N MET A 644 -5.54 18.66 13.80
CA MET A 644 -5.10 17.26 13.82
C MET A 644 -5.80 16.45 14.93
N LYS A 645 -7.11 16.66 15.12
CA LYS A 645 -7.90 16.03 16.18
C LYS A 645 -9.15 15.34 15.65
N GLY A 646 -9.59 14.30 16.36
CA GLY A 646 -10.82 13.59 16.06
C GLY A 646 -10.67 12.07 15.99
N ARG A 647 -11.62 11.43 15.29
CA ARG A 647 -11.64 9.99 15.02
C ARG A 647 -11.40 9.74 13.53
N PRO A 648 -10.13 9.78 13.06
CA PRO A 648 -9.81 9.58 11.65
C PRO A 648 -9.91 8.10 11.21
N PHE A 649 -9.88 7.15 12.14
CA PHE A 649 -9.87 5.72 11.84
C PHE A 649 -11.13 5.02 12.37
N TYR A 650 -11.73 4.19 11.52
CA TYR A 650 -12.92 3.44 11.89
C TYR A 650 -12.59 2.37 12.95
N TYR A 651 -11.49 1.65 12.74
CA TYR A 651 -10.96 0.67 13.69
C TYR A 651 -9.43 0.59 13.56
N PHE A 652 -8.81 -0.16 14.47
CA PHE A 652 -7.39 -0.51 14.41
C PHE A 652 -7.22 -1.99 14.09
N ALA A 653 -6.31 -2.30 13.17
CA ALA A 653 -5.79 -3.65 12.96
C ALA A 653 -4.50 -3.81 13.77
N TYR A 654 -4.36 -4.95 14.45
CA TYR A 654 -3.23 -5.26 15.32
C TYR A 654 -2.37 -6.38 14.73
N GLY A 655 -1.12 -6.43 15.15
CA GLY A 655 -0.23 -7.50 14.81
C GLY A 655 1.04 -7.47 15.64
N ALA A 656 1.81 -8.53 15.57
CA ALA A 656 3.17 -8.57 16.07
C ALA A 656 3.98 -9.61 15.30
N ALA A 657 5.31 -9.41 15.26
CA ALA A 657 6.22 -10.36 14.65
C ALA A 657 7.47 -10.54 15.50
N VAL A 658 7.98 -11.77 15.53
CA VAL A 658 9.29 -12.14 16.09
C VAL A 658 10.19 -12.57 14.95
N SER A 659 11.34 -11.92 14.80
CA SER A 659 12.34 -12.27 13.79
C SER A 659 13.67 -12.63 14.43
N GLU A 660 14.31 -13.71 13.95
CA GLU A 660 15.66 -14.10 14.30
C GLU A 660 16.55 -14.03 13.07
N VAL A 661 17.67 -13.33 13.21
CA VAL A 661 18.64 -13.14 12.13
C VAL A 661 20.03 -13.63 12.56
N VAL A 662 20.89 -13.86 11.57
CA VAL A 662 22.35 -13.97 11.77
C VAL A 662 23.03 -12.93 10.90
N VAL A 663 24.05 -12.26 11.45
CA VAL A 663 24.88 -11.25 10.79
C VAL A 663 26.33 -11.74 10.78
N ASP A 664 26.98 -11.68 9.62
CA ASP A 664 28.42 -11.81 9.49
C ASP A 664 29.06 -10.43 9.70
N THR A 665 29.80 -10.29 10.79
CA THR A 665 30.41 -9.02 11.18
C THR A 665 31.62 -8.62 10.36
N LEU A 666 32.14 -9.50 9.48
CA LEU A 666 33.25 -9.21 8.58
C LEU A 666 32.78 -8.69 7.22
N THR A 667 31.60 -9.10 6.76
CA THR A 667 31.09 -8.77 5.43
C THR A 667 29.86 -7.86 5.44
N GLY A 668 29.14 -7.80 6.57
CA GLY A 668 27.85 -7.16 6.68
C GLY A 668 26.70 -7.98 6.07
N GLU A 669 26.98 -9.17 5.55
CA GLU A 669 25.92 -10.10 5.11
C GLU A 669 25.06 -10.54 6.29
N TRP A 670 23.78 -10.70 6.03
CA TRP A 670 22.82 -11.16 7.03
C TRP A 670 21.81 -12.13 6.41
N LYS A 671 21.18 -12.93 7.26
CA LYS A 671 20.11 -13.83 6.85
C LYS A 671 19.01 -13.89 7.90
N LEU A 672 17.75 -13.83 7.43
CA LEU A 672 16.58 -14.11 8.26
C LEU A 672 16.46 -15.63 8.42
N LEU A 673 16.57 -16.11 9.66
CA LEU A 673 16.53 -17.53 10.00
C LEU A 673 15.12 -18.01 10.29
N ARG A 674 14.34 -17.16 10.98
CA ARG A 674 12.98 -17.49 11.40
C ARG A 674 12.16 -16.20 11.56
N ALA A 675 10.89 -16.27 11.15
CA ALA A 675 9.88 -15.26 11.45
C ALA A 675 8.60 -15.94 11.95
N ASP A 676 8.11 -15.49 13.09
CA ASP A 676 6.82 -15.88 13.67
C ASP A 676 5.92 -14.64 13.68
N VAL A 677 4.74 -14.76 13.08
CA VAL A 677 3.81 -13.63 12.88
C VAL A 677 2.42 -14.00 13.41
N LEU A 678 1.83 -13.08 14.18
CA LEU A 678 0.43 -13.15 14.57
C LEU A 678 -0.26 -11.84 14.18
N HIS A 679 -1.28 -11.91 13.30
CA HIS A 679 -1.93 -10.73 12.74
C HIS A 679 -3.46 -10.79 12.86
N ASP A 680 -4.08 -9.66 13.21
CA ASP A 680 -5.50 -9.51 13.39
C ASP A 680 -6.17 -9.07 12.09
N VAL A 681 -7.00 -9.94 11.54
CA VAL A 681 -7.85 -9.67 10.38
C VAL A 681 -9.35 -9.70 10.74
N GLY A 682 -9.67 -9.67 12.03
CA GLY A 682 -11.04 -9.87 12.48
C GLY A 682 -11.57 -11.25 12.08
N THR A 683 -12.85 -11.32 11.71
CA THR A 683 -13.41 -12.51 11.06
C THR A 683 -12.99 -12.50 9.59
N SER A 684 -12.01 -13.33 9.24
CA SER A 684 -11.49 -13.39 7.86
C SER A 684 -12.61 -13.68 6.85
N LEU A 685 -12.63 -12.95 5.75
CA LEU A 685 -13.52 -13.25 4.62
C LEU A 685 -13.01 -14.42 3.77
N ASN A 686 -11.68 -14.52 3.63
CA ASN A 686 -10.98 -15.55 2.89
C ASN A 686 -9.60 -15.77 3.52
N PRO A 687 -9.45 -16.78 4.40
CA PRO A 687 -8.20 -16.98 5.15
C PRO A 687 -6.96 -17.16 4.28
N ALA A 688 -7.04 -17.88 3.18
CA ALA A 688 -5.90 -18.08 2.27
C ALA A 688 -5.41 -16.75 1.66
N VAL A 689 -6.33 -15.90 1.21
CA VAL A 689 -6.00 -14.59 0.67
C VAL A 689 -5.41 -13.68 1.76
N ASP A 690 -5.98 -13.69 2.97
CA ASP A 690 -5.51 -12.85 4.07
C ASP A 690 -4.10 -13.24 4.52
N ILE A 691 -3.80 -14.54 4.65
CA ILE A 691 -2.45 -15.03 4.97
C ILE A 691 -1.47 -14.62 3.87
N GLY A 692 -1.81 -14.81 2.59
CA GLY A 692 -0.97 -14.37 1.48
C GLY A 692 -0.70 -12.86 1.48
N GLN A 693 -1.66 -12.04 1.92
CA GLN A 693 -1.45 -10.59 2.10
C GLN A 693 -0.47 -10.28 3.24
N VAL A 694 -0.54 -11.03 4.35
CA VAL A 694 0.38 -10.86 5.48
C VAL A 694 1.80 -11.27 5.10
N GLU A 695 1.96 -12.45 4.48
CA GLU A 695 3.26 -12.96 4.01
C GLU A 695 3.91 -12.02 2.98
N GLY A 696 3.16 -11.60 1.96
CA GLY A 696 3.65 -10.70 0.93
C GLY A 696 4.02 -9.31 1.47
N ALA A 697 3.25 -8.78 2.42
CA ALA A 697 3.58 -7.51 3.07
C ALA A 697 4.80 -7.60 3.97
N PHE A 698 4.98 -8.72 4.69
CA PHE A 698 6.17 -8.94 5.51
C PHE A 698 7.44 -8.92 4.66
N ILE A 699 7.46 -9.68 3.55
CA ILE A 699 8.63 -9.72 2.66
C ILE A 699 8.87 -8.34 2.00
N GLN A 700 7.81 -7.64 1.58
CA GLN A 700 7.93 -6.31 0.99
C GLN A 700 8.49 -5.29 2.00
N GLY A 701 8.02 -5.29 3.24
CA GLY A 701 8.54 -4.39 4.28
C GLY A 701 9.94 -4.78 4.74
N MET A 702 10.31 -6.07 4.72
CA MET A 702 11.68 -6.53 4.94
C MET A 702 12.61 -5.94 3.88
N GLY A 703 12.23 -5.99 2.60
CA GLY A 703 12.97 -5.38 1.51
C GLY A 703 13.24 -3.89 1.75
N TRP A 704 12.20 -3.13 2.10
CA TRP A 704 12.31 -1.71 2.42
C TRP A 704 13.36 -1.40 3.49
N LEU A 705 13.37 -2.19 4.56
CA LEU A 705 14.20 -1.90 5.73
C LEU A 705 15.63 -2.45 5.64
N THR A 706 15.94 -3.27 4.61
CA THR A 706 17.20 -4.02 4.61
C THR A 706 17.98 -3.99 3.30
N MET A 707 17.35 -3.90 2.14
CA MET A 707 18.06 -4.06 0.87
C MET A 707 17.63 -3.11 -0.25
N GLU A 708 16.40 -2.59 -0.20
CA GLU A 708 15.87 -1.69 -1.22
C GLU A 708 16.41 -0.28 -0.98
N GLU A 709 17.34 0.18 -1.80
CA GLU A 709 18.03 1.44 -1.63
C GLU A 709 17.86 2.35 -2.84
N LEU A 710 17.36 3.57 -2.60
CA LEU A 710 17.21 4.62 -3.60
C LEU A 710 18.38 5.62 -3.46
N VAL A 711 19.27 5.62 -4.43
CA VAL A 711 20.50 6.43 -4.40
C VAL A 711 20.49 7.48 -5.51
N TRP A 712 20.49 8.75 -5.12
CA TRP A 712 20.65 9.88 -6.04
C TRP A 712 22.08 10.36 -6.09
N HIS A 713 22.61 10.54 -7.30
CA HIS A 713 23.93 11.16 -7.47
C HIS A 713 23.90 12.62 -6.95
N PRO A 714 24.75 12.98 -5.97
CA PRO A 714 24.59 14.22 -5.21
C PRO A 714 24.77 15.52 -6.02
N LYS A 715 25.43 15.47 -7.17
CA LYS A 715 25.65 16.63 -8.04
C LYS A 715 24.63 16.73 -9.17
N THR A 716 24.23 15.59 -9.74
CA THR A 716 23.38 15.59 -10.95
C THR A 716 21.91 15.33 -10.65
N GLY A 717 21.57 14.81 -9.46
CA GLY A 717 20.22 14.38 -9.14
C GLY A 717 19.75 13.12 -9.91
N LEU A 718 20.66 12.42 -10.62
CA LEU A 718 20.33 11.15 -11.27
C LEU A 718 20.09 10.08 -10.22
N LEU A 719 18.95 9.42 -10.30
CA LEU A 719 18.71 8.19 -9.55
C LEU A 719 19.58 7.09 -10.15
N THR A 720 20.58 6.62 -9.41
CA THR A 720 21.52 5.58 -9.89
C THR A 720 20.97 4.17 -9.76
N THR A 721 19.99 3.98 -8.87
CA THR A 721 19.28 2.70 -8.67
C THR A 721 17.94 2.70 -9.43
N HIS A 722 17.97 2.90 -10.76
CA HIS A 722 16.78 3.07 -11.59
C HIS A 722 16.42 1.84 -12.45
N ALA A 723 16.98 0.69 -12.16
CA ALA A 723 16.74 -0.52 -12.94
C ALA A 723 16.75 -1.77 -12.03
N PRO A 724 16.11 -2.89 -12.44
CA PRO A 724 16.14 -4.14 -11.69
C PRO A 724 17.55 -4.68 -11.39
N SER A 725 18.53 -4.30 -12.23
CA SER A 725 19.94 -4.65 -12.02
C SER A 725 20.60 -3.91 -10.87
N THR A 726 20.11 -2.70 -10.51
CA THR A 726 20.71 -1.83 -9.50
C THR A 726 19.84 -1.63 -8.26
N TYR A 727 18.53 -1.76 -8.38
CA TYR A 727 17.57 -1.74 -7.28
C TYR A 727 17.22 -3.17 -6.86
N LYS A 728 17.57 -3.56 -5.65
CA LYS A 728 17.45 -4.94 -5.17
C LYS A 728 16.18 -5.14 -4.35
N ILE A 729 15.32 -6.02 -4.82
CA ILE A 729 14.15 -6.49 -4.07
C ILE A 729 14.44 -7.88 -3.47
N PRO A 730 13.73 -8.31 -2.41
CA PRO A 730 13.84 -9.66 -1.89
C PRO A 730 13.59 -10.72 -2.95
N THR A 731 14.41 -11.77 -2.91
CA THR A 731 14.27 -12.96 -3.75
C THR A 731 13.66 -14.11 -2.95
N ALA A 732 13.35 -15.23 -3.60
CA ALA A 732 12.86 -16.43 -2.91
C ALA A 732 13.85 -16.95 -1.84
N ASN A 733 15.16 -16.74 -2.01
CA ASN A 733 16.18 -17.15 -1.05
C ASN A 733 16.24 -16.27 0.21
N ASP A 734 15.65 -15.06 0.17
CA ASP A 734 15.57 -14.18 1.32
C ASP A 734 14.39 -14.51 2.23
N CYS A 735 13.45 -15.31 1.74
CA CYS A 735 12.38 -15.86 2.56
C CYS A 735 12.97 -16.77 3.65
N PRO A 736 12.56 -16.60 4.93
CA PRO A 736 13.14 -17.39 6.02
C PRO A 736 12.78 -18.87 5.86
N PRO A 737 13.70 -19.79 6.19
CA PRO A 737 13.42 -21.24 6.14
C PRO A 737 12.32 -21.68 7.14
N HIS A 738 12.05 -20.87 8.16
CA HIS A 738 10.89 -21.03 9.04
C HIS A 738 10.08 -19.73 9.03
N PHE A 739 8.92 -19.78 8.38
CA PHE A 739 8.00 -18.66 8.27
C PHE A 739 6.62 -19.09 8.77
N ASP A 740 6.29 -18.77 10.03
CA ASP A 740 5.03 -19.13 10.66
C ASP A 740 4.11 -17.90 10.74
N VAL A 741 3.07 -17.89 9.91
CA VAL A 741 2.09 -16.80 9.88
C VAL A 741 0.74 -17.32 10.36
N ARG A 742 0.22 -16.69 11.42
CA ARG A 742 -1.07 -17.03 12.01
C ARG A 742 -1.97 -15.81 12.08
N LEU A 743 -3.26 -16.07 11.92
CA LEU A 743 -4.29 -15.06 12.11
C LEU A 743 -4.80 -15.07 13.56
N TRP A 744 -5.00 -13.91 14.13
CA TRP A 744 -5.64 -13.76 15.43
C TRP A 744 -7.12 -14.16 15.36
N HIS A 745 -7.62 -14.87 16.35
CA HIS A 745 -9.02 -15.29 16.41
C HIS A 745 -9.86 -14.27 17.20
N GLY A 746 -10.65 -13.48 16.51
CA GLY A 746 -11.58 -12.54 17.14
C GLY A 746 -12.28 -11.69 16.08
N PRO A 747 -13.58 -11.37 16.27
CA PRO A 747 -14.29 -10.48 15.35
C PRO A 747 -13.84 -9.03 15.55
N ASN A 748 -14.00 -8.20 14.50
CA ASN A 748 -13.89 -6.75 14.66
C ASN A 748 -14.93 -6.22 15.66
N PHE A 749 -14.55 -5.28 16.49
CA PHE A 749 -15.47 -4.56 17.35
C PHE A 749 -16.49 -3.74 16.58
N GLU A 750 -16.05 -3.09 15.48
CA GLU A 750 -16.90 -2.30 14.60
C GLU A 750 -17.68 -3.18 13.62
N ASP A 751 -18.79 -2.64 13.12
CA ASP A 751 -19.63 -3.33 12.11
C ASP A 751 -19.05 -3.18 10.69
N SER A 752 -17.81 -3.64 10.49
CA SER A 752 -17.20 -3.84 9.18
C SER A 752 -17.88 -4.97 8.43
N ILE A 753 -17.49 -5.23 7.18
CA ILE A 753 -18.05 -6.33 6.41
C ILE A 753 -17.77 -7.68 7.12
N HIS A 754 -18.83 -8.38 7.53
CA HIS A 754 -18.76 -9.62 8.32
C HIS A 754 -17.82 -9.57 9.54
N ARG A 755 -17.63 -8.40 10.15
CA ARG A 755 -16.69 -8.20 11.26
C ARG A 755 -15.22 -8.53 10.92
N SER A 756 -14.83 -8.40 9.64
CA SER A 756 -13.45 -8.53 9.20
C SER A 756 -12.63 -7.28 9.53
N LYS A 757 -11.30 -7.39 9.48
CA LYS A 757 -10.37 -6.26 9.48
C LYS A 757 -9.46 -6.33 8.27
N ALA A 758 -8.96 -5.18 7.86
CA ALA A 758 -8.11 -5.03 6.69
C ALA A 758 -6.73 -5.68 6.88
N ALA A 759 -6.25 -6.41 5.87
CA ALA A 759 -4.94 -7.05 5.82
C ALA A 759 -4.01 -6.45 4.74
N GLY A 760 -4.38 -5.32 4.13
CA GLY A 760 -3.61 -4.71 3.03
C GLY A 760 -2.33 -4.04 3.51
N GLU A 761 -2.43 -3.00 4.31
CA GLU A 761 -1.31 -2.15 4.73
C GLU A 761 -0.69 -2.55 6.08
N PRO A 762 -1.47 -2.91 7.14
CA PRO A 762 -0.91 -3.12 8.46
C PRO A 762 0.24 -4.14 8.52
N PRO A 763 0.22 -5.25 7.76
CA PRO A 763 1.29 -6.25 7.82
C PRO A 763 2.64 -5.76 7.30
N LEU A 764 2.69 -4.62 6.58
CA LEU A 764 3.95 -4.03 6.13
C LEU A 764 4.85 -3.58 7.29
N LEU A 765 4.28 -3.33 8.48
CA LEU A 765 5.03 -2.93 9.68
C LEU A 765 5.61 -4.13 10.44
N LEU A 766 5.13 -5.34 10.21
CA LEU A 766 5.60 -6.56 10.90
C LEU A 766 7.12 -6.79 10.78
N PRO A 767 7.78 -6.55 9.62
CA PRO A 767 9.22 -6.75 9.48
C PRO A 767 10.09 -5.67 10.15
N PHE A 768 9.52 -4.73 10.92
CA PHE A 768 10.30 -3.96 11.89
C PHE A 768 11.11 -4.91 12.79
N SER A 769 10.53 -6.06 13.14
CA SER A 769 11.21 -7.11 13.88
C SER A 769 12.52 -7.59 13.22
N VAL A 770 12.60 -7.61 11.87
CA VAL A 770 13.84 -7.97 11.15
C VAL A 770 14.91 -6.89 11.33
N PHE A 771 14.54 -5.62 11.12
CA PHE A 771 15.46 -4.50 11.28
C PHE A 771 16.02 -4.43 12.72
N PHE A 772 15.15 -4.58 13.73
CA PHE A 772 15.58 -4.54 15.11
C PHE A 772 16.33 -5.82 15.55
N ALA A 773 16.08 -6.97 14.92
CA ALA A 773 16.90 -8.17 15.11
C ALA A 773 18.32 -8.00 14.53
N ILE A 774 18.47 -7.35 13.36
CA ILE A 774 19.79 -6.98 12.82
C ILE A 774 20.50 -6.02 13.80
N ARG A 775 19.79 -5.03 14.29
CA ARG A 775 20.31 -4.08 15.29
C ARG A 775 20.73 -4.77 16.59
N ASP A 776 19.99 -5.77 17.03
CA ASP A 776 20.31 -6.62 18.18
C ASP A 776 21.59 -7.45 17.95
N ALA A 777 21.73 -8.06 16.78
CA ALA A 777 22.94 -8.81 16.39
C ALA A 777 24.20 -7.92 16.38
N ILE A 778 24.09 -6.71 15.82
CA ILE A 778 25.19 -5.74 15.80
C ILE A 778 25.54 -5.31 17.24
N SER A 779 24.55 -5.05 18.10
CA SER A 779 24.78 -4.65 19.48
C SER A 779 25.52 -5.71 20.29
N ALA A 780 25.33 -7.01 19.95
CA ALA A 780 26.02 -8.13 20.61
C ALA A 780 27.55 -8.08 20.40
N VAL A 781 28.05 -7.39 19.35
CA VAL A 781 29.51 -7.16 19.15
C VAL A 781 30.13 -6.41 20.33
N GLY A 782 29.39 -5.44 20.87
CA GLY A 782 29.79 -4.63 22.03
C GLY A 782 29.19 -5.11 23.35
N GLY A 783 28.71 -6.37 23.45
CA GLY A 783 28.06 -6.90 24.65
C GLY A 783 26.79 -6.14 25.04
N HIS A 784 26.07 -5.62 24.09
CA HIS A 784 24.84 -4.81 24.22
C HIS A 784 24.99 -3.49 25.02
N LYS A 785 26.23 -3.00 25.18
CA LYS A 785 26.51 -1.76 25.92
C LYS A 785 26.53 -0.52 25.03
N VAL A 786 26.64 -0.70 23.71
CA VAL A 786 26.70 0.37 22.72
C VAL A 786 25.49 0.28 21.82
N ASP A 787 24.81 1.41 21.62
CA ASP A 787 23.68 1.49 20.69
C ASP A 787 24.20 1.55 19.24
N PRO A 788 23.81 0.61 18.35
CA PRO A 788 24.29 0.60 16.98
C PRO A 788 23.72 1.80 16.18
N PRO A 789 24.54 2.62 15.52
CA PRO A 789 24.08 3.72 14.66
C PRO A 789 23.62 3.16 13.31
N LEU A 790 22.61 2.28 13.31
CA LEU A 790 22.05 1.67 12.10
C LEU A 790 20.82 2.44 11.66
N MET A 791 20.82 2.91 10.40
CA MET A 791 19.69 3.53 9.70
C MET A 791 19.08 2.55 8.70
N ALA A 792 17.83 2.79 8.29
CA ALA A 792 17.20 1.96 7.27
C ALA A 792 17.38 2.60 5.87
N PRO A 793 17.69 1.79 4.84
CA PRO A 793 17.79 0.33 4.85
C PRO A 793 19.12 -0.18 5.46
N ALA A 794 19.04 -1.30 6.19
CA ALA A 794 20.17 -1.99 6.78
C ALA A 794 20.93 -2.81 5.71
N THR A 795 21.52 -2.13 4.73
CA THR A 795 22.37 -2.76 3.70
C THR A 795 23.65 -3.33 4.32
N GLY A 796 24.34 -4.23 3.61
CA GLY A 796 25.59 -4.78 4.08
C GLY A 796 26.63 -3.69 4.43
N GLU A 797 26.68 -2.61 3.65
CA GLU A 797 27.52 -1.44 3.93
C GLU A 797 27.11 -0.72 5.23
N ALA A 798 25.79 -0.51 5.44
CA ALA A 798 25.27 0.12 6.65
C ALA A 798 25.55 -0.74 7.89
N ILE A 799 25.39 -2.07 7.79
CA ILE A 799 25.72 -3.02 8.85
C ILE A 799 27.22 -2.96 9.18
N MET A 800 28.09 -2.99 8.19
CA MET A 800 29.55 -2.90 8.38
C MET A 800 29.96 -1.61 9.10
N LYS A 801 29.39 -0.47 8.71
CA LYS A 801 29.62 0.82 9.38
C LYS A 801 29.17 0.79 10.84
N ALA A 802 27.99 0.22 11.11
CA ALA A 802 27.46 0.09 12.46
C ALA A 802 28.29 -0.88 13.34
N VAL A 803 28.73 -2.03 12.79
CA VAL A 803 29.64 -2.98 13.45
C VAL A 803 30.95 -2.30 13.83
N THR A 804 31.57 -1.55 12.88
CA THR A 804 32.80 -0.82 13.10
C THR A 804 32.64 0.21 14.24
N ALA A 805 31.53 0.97 14.22
CA ALA A 805 31.25 1.97 15.24
C ALA A 805 31.10 1.34 16.64
N VAL A 806 30.35 0.23 16.74
CA VAL A 806 30.16 -0.50 18.01
C VAL A 806 31.47 -1.07 18.52
N THR A 807 32.30 -1.68 17.63
CA THR A 807 33.61 -2.26 17.99
C THR A 807 34.54 -1.16 18.53
N THR A 808 34.65 -0.03 17.83
CA THR A 808 35.53 1.10 18.23
C THR A 808 35.10 1.67 19.60
N ALA A 809 33.79 1.90 19.79
CA ALA A 809 33.25 2.42 21.04
C ALA A 809 33.47 1.44 22.23
N SER A 810 33.39 0.13 21.98
CA SER A 810 33.60 -0.90 23.02
C SER A 810 35.07 -1.07 23.42
N GLN A 811 36.03 -0.69 22.56
CA GLN A 811 37.46 -0.75 22.84
C GLN A 811 38.01 0.54 23.51
N GLY A 812 37.28 1.65 23.37
CA GLY A 812 37.66 2.94 23.92
C GLY A 812 37.05 3.29 25.29
N GLY A 813 36.15 2.49 25.80
CA GLY A 813 35.54 2.58 27.14
C GLY A 813 36.04 1.44 28.04
#